data_df7fbc3b50dee6fa62dc05daf93a1e37
#
_entry.id   df7fbc3b50dee6fa62dc05daf93a1e37
#
_cell.length_a   1.000
_cell.length_b   1.000
_cell.length_c   1.000
_cell.angle_alpha   90.00
_cell.angle_beta   90.00
_cell.angle_gamma   90.00
#
_symmetry.space_group_name_H-M   'P 1'
#
loop_
_entity.id
_entity.type
_entity.pdbx_description
1 polymer ?
#
loop_
_entity_poly.entity_id
_entity_poly.type
_entity_poly.pdbx_seq_one_letter_code
_entity_poly.pdbx_strand_id
1 'polypeptide(L)'
;MEIKSNNTNDGIVIFTKCDSEDLIITKCVIQLNEFENFFSQTTKGKVKNNICFNKISITMNRNPSEDVAIFTKRLALNLKKHIENFIKLRFNQSFKIDTSVKIQDNNFNDIGNVTLEDIINNENLNVAKVIILSNNENFKEFYYLIKKNVPLVESVNIKNEIRWGFPIVPTVTFIKGELTNFSYKWYLQYNINETKTKHDILQNLPENLIEIDQNYICDLSTAFANKERISRVIENIENYSIIFRIILNSERSSLFDTIYRFNHINKPLEASWREERIYRFKSDLKLRPELNINRLKIVTFNILSEICAQTDKALNEMYTNCPQYALNSNYRRSLLARELIDLDADVIGLQEVQSCLYESFIHILMEFKGYSGVFNSDCASVSTFYKKKLFNMLESETLLFKKILIKDYPEITKEIKVKWPNFIECLLDNITTVYQIVVLEHKITNVIYLFANTHFYYHPFGGHVRILQAKLLMDLIEKYLKRLRSSFSYRDIFAFIFGDFNTLAISDARTLFTEGIINSNSSEWIHSALFKYKKKKGLEVDNENVENDDNAHFTEDVLKNFKLQNFGFDFQIKNKCIDLLDIHLDKKHKNIQIRDKEKERIGNSDSKGFNSMLYYPFTNKVDRFSGQLDYIYLVEEAGFSDKFNIFLNNFLPYIDEATLSPINTLPSPQYPSDHISIGIDISITKNEN
;
A
#
# COMPACT_ATOMS: atom_id res chain seq x y z
N MET A 1 11.87 -37.99 26.54
CA MET A 1 13.29 -38.33 26.70
C MET A 1 14.08 -37.25 25.97
N GLU A 2 14.80 -36.42 26.68
CA GLU A 2 15.72 -35.47 26.03
C GLU A 2 16.79 -36.27 25.31
N ILE A 3 16.88 -36.14 23.99
CA ILE A 3 18.02 -36.60 23.21
C ILE A 3 19.24 -35.94 23.83
N LYS A 4 20.16 -36.72 24.38
CA LYS A 4 21.38 -36.18 24.98
C LYS A 4 22.07 -35.29 23.96
N SER A 5 22.03 -33.97 24.20
CA SER A 5 22.54 -32.91 23.34
C SER A 5 24.03 -33.03 22.98
N ASN A 6 24.73 -34.00 23.55
CA ASN A 6 26.18 -34.19 23.38
C ASN A 6 26.59 -34.94 22.10
N ASN A 7 25.65 -35.48 21.31
CA ASN A 7 25.95 -36.27 20.12
C ASN A 7 25.53 -35.63 18.80
N THR A 8 24.85 -34.49 18.80
CA THR A 8 24.47 -33.81 17.57
C THR A 8 25.42 -32.66 17.26
N ASN A 9 25.80 -32.53 15.99
CA ASN A 9 26.68 -31.48 15.51
C ASN A 9 25.91 -30.16 15.26
N ASP A 10 26.65 -29.07 15.08
CA ASP A 10 26.11 -27.77 14.76
C ASP A 10 25.49 -27.69 13.35
N GLY A 11 24.31 -28.25 13.21
CA GLY A 11 23.55 -28.26 11.96
C GLY A 11 22.15 -28.81 12.18
N ILE A 12 21.30 -28.65 11.16
CA ILE A 12 19.90 -29.03 11.23
C ILE A 12 19.38 -29.50 9.87
N VAL A 13 18.48 -30.47 9.90
CA VAL A 13 17.68 -30.89 8.75
C VAL A 13 16.21 -30.58 9.05
N ILE A 14 15.56 -29.81 8.20
CA ILE A 14 14.17 -29.36 8.36
C ILE A 14 13.33 -30.05 7.30
N PHE A 15 12.18 -30.60 7.71
CA PHE A 15 11.13 -31.08 6.85
C PHE A 15 9.85 -30.25 7.15
N THR A 16 9.37 -29.50 6.17
CA THR A 16 8.17 -28.67 6.32
C THR A 16 7.19 -28.98 5.21
N LYS A 17 5.97 -29.41 5.55
CA LYS A 17 4.87 -29.57 4.60
C LYS A 17 4.34 -28.19 4.22
N CYS A 18 4.23 -27.93 2.93
CA CYS A 18 3.67 -26.66 2.41
C CYS A 18 2.16 -26.60 2.68
N ASP A 19 1.65 -25.46 3.14
CA ASP A 19 0.23 -25.29 3.44
C ASP A 19 -0.63 -25.12 2.17
N SER A 20 -0.04 -24.68 1.07
CA SER A 20 -0.72 -24.40 -0.20
C SER A 20 -0.56 -25.47 -1.28
N GLU A 21 0.41 -26.35 -1.15
CA GLU A 21 0.76 -27.38 -2.13
C GLU A 21 1.03 -28.71 -1.42
N ASP A 22 0.75 -29.84 -2.08
CA ASP A 22 1.09 -31.16 -1.55
C ASP A 22 2.60 -31.46 -1.75
N LEU A 23 3.43 -30.61 -1.18
CA LEU A 23 4.88 -30.67 -1.25
C LEU A 23 5.52 -30.64 0.13
N ILE A 24 6.63 -31.36 0.30
CA ILE A 24 7.51 -31.25 1.45
C ILE A 24 8.77 -30.50 1.04
N ILE A 25 9.03 -29.37 1.71
CA ILE A 25 10.27 -28.64 1.56
C ILE A 25 11.27 -29.11 2.59
N THR A 26 12.42 -29.55 2.12
CA THR A 26 13.51 -29.96 2.97
C THR A 26 14.62 -28.93 2.92
N LYS A 27 15.08 -28.48 4.07
CA LYS A 27 16.21 -27.56 4.21
C LYS A 27 17.27 -28.19 5.08
N CYS A 28 18.45 -28.45 4.50
CA CYS A 28 19.61 -28.94 5.24
C CYS A 28 20.58 -27.79 5.45
N VAL A 29 20.86 -27.45 6.71
CA VAL A 29 21.81 -26.39 7.09
C VAL A 29 22.92 -27.03 7.94
N ILE A 30 24.18 -26.89 7.53
CA ILE A 30 25.33 -27.47 8.18
C ILE A 30 26.37 -26.39 8.45
N GLN A 31 26.88 -26.30 9.67
CA GLN A 31 27.98 -25.40 10.06
C GLN A 31 29.29 -25.93 9.48
N LEU A 32 30.08 -25.03 8.90
CA LEU A 32 31.33 -25.40 8.23
C LEU A 32 32.55 -25.52 9.16
N ASN A 33 32.48 -24.98 10.37
CA ASN A 33 33.59 -24.99 11.33
C ASN A 33 34.12 -26.40 11.61
N GLU A 34 33.24 -27.39 11.67
CA GLU A 34 33.61 -28.76 11.87
C GLU A 34 34.28 -29.40 10.66
N PHE A 35 33.85 -29.01 9.45
CA PHE A 35 34.46 -29.42 8.20
C PHE A 35 35.83 -28.79 8.01
N GLU A 36 36.02 -27.55 8.39
CA GLU A 36 37.34 -26.89 8.34
C GLU A 36 38.36 -27.64 9.18
N ASN A 37 38.00 -28.04 10.39
CA ASN A 37 38.87 -28.82 11.27
C ASN A 37 39.23 -30.20 10.68
N PHE A 38 38.27 -30.88 10.05
CA PHE A 38 38.48 -32.17 9.40
C PHE A 38 39.39 -32.04 8.17
N PHE A 39 39.14 -31.04 7.30
CA PHE A 39 39.92 -30.86 6.08
C PHE A 39 41.27 -30.16 6.30
N SER A 40 41.41 -29.31 7.31
CA SER A 40 42.69 -28.68 7.65
C SER A 40 43.74 -29.72 8.13
N GLN A 41 43.29 -30.81 8.76
CA GLN A 41 44.16 -31.93 9.15
C GLN A 41 44.57 -32.79 7.96
N THR A 42 43.77 -32.80 6.90
CA THR A 42 43.99 -33.62 5.70
C THR A 42 44.67 -32.86 4.54
N THR A 43 44.63 -31.53 4.54
CA THR A 43 45.20 -30.67 3.50
C THR A 43 46.43 -29.92 4.03
N LYS A 44 47.59 -30.02 3.37
CA LYS A 44 48.80 -29.21 3.69
C LYS A 44 48.72 -27.78 3.14
N GLY A 45 47.54 -27.27 2.75
CA GLY A 45 47.35 -25.97 2.10
C GLY A 45 47.17 -24.83 3.08
N LYS A 46 47.69 -23.64 2.74
CA LYS A 46 47.44 -22.39 3.51
C LYS A 46 45.99 -21.94 3.29
N VAL A 47 45.27 -21.71 4.39
CA VAL A 47 43.89 -21.21 4.41
C VAL A 47 43.86 -19.78 3.88
N LYS A 48 43.00 -19.47 2.90
CA LYS A 48 42.72 -18.10 2.47
C LYS A 48 41.71 -17.46 3.42
N ASN A 49 42.10 -16.39 4.13
CA ASN A 49 41.30 -15.74 5.18
C ASN A 49 40.10 -14.95 4.69
N ASN A 50 39.80 -14.82 3.37
CA ASN A 50 38.82 -13.87 2.84
C ASN A 50 37.49 -14.51 2.41
N ILE A 51 37.18 -15.73 2.81
CA ILE A 51 35.91 -16.39 2.42
C ILE A 51 35.04 -16.58 3.65
N CYS A 52 33.96 -15.77 3.73
CA CYS A 52 33.05 -15.71 4.87
C CYS A 52 31.88 -16.71 4.77
N PHE A 53 32.09 -17.95 4.41
CA PHE A 53 31.04 -18.97 4.44
C PHE A 53 31.17 -19.82 5.71
N ASN A 54 30.28 -19.61 6.69
CA ASN A 54 30.29 -20.41 7.93
C ASN A 54 29.31 -21.58 7.92
N LYS A 55 28.42 -21.66 6.91
CA LYS A 55 27.41 -22.72 6.78
C LYS A 55 27.10 -23.05 5.31
N ILE A 56 26.67 -24.31 5.06
CA ILE A 56 26.05 -24.74 3.80
C ILE A 56 24.55 -24.85 4.04
N SER A 57 23.72 -24.26 3.15
CA SER A 57 22.28 -24.42 3.17
C SER A 57 21.80 -24.98 1.83
N ILE A 58 21.06 -26.09 1.86
CA ILE A 58 20.50 -26.77 0.70
C ILE A 58 18.98 -26.83 0.90
N THR A 59 18.22 -26.32 -0.06
CA THR A 59 16.75 -26.42 -0.06
C THR A 59 16.28 -27.26 -1.24
N MET A 60 15.35 -28.18 -1.01
CA MET A 60 14.80 -29.08 -2.03
C MET A 60 13.29 -29.23 -1.84
N ASN A 61 12.54 -29.15 -2.94
CA ASN A 61 11.10 -29.43 -2.97
C ASN A 61 10.88 -30.90 -3.34
N ARG A 62 10.04 -31.62 -2.60
CA ARG A 62 9.88 -33.07 -2.72
C ARG A 62 8.39 -33.47 -2.60
N ASN A 63 8.06 -34.57 -3.26
CA ASN A 63 6.73 -35.17 -3.09
C ASN A 63 6.66 -35.87 -1.72
N PRO A 64 5.55 -35.74 -0.97
CA PRO A 64 5.34 -36.40 0.32
C PRO A 64 5.52 -37.93 0.26
N SER A 65 5.11 -38.56 -0.84
CA SER A 65 5.25 -40.00 -1.08
C SER A 65 6.64 -40.45 -1.53
N GLU A 66 7.61 -39.53 -1.64
CA GLU A 66 8.98 -39.92 -2.05
C GLU A 66 9.62 -40.83 -0.99
N ASP A 67 10.20 -41.92 -1.46
CA ASP A 67 10.98 -42.84 -0.61
C ASP A 67 12.20 -42.13 -0.03
N VAL A 68 12.43 -42.32 1.28
CA VAL A 68 13.55 -41.70 2.02
C VAL A 68 14.90 -42.14 1.45
N ALA A 69 15.04 -43.37 0.95
CA ALA A 69 16.29 -43.83 0.36
C ALA A 69 16.62 -43.08 -0.94
N ILE A 70 15.62 -42.69 -1.74
CA ILE A 70 15.81 -41.85 -2.92
C ILE A 70 16.19 -40.43 -2.52
N PHE A 71 15.46 -39.86 -1.55
CA PHE A 71 15.72 -38.53 -1.01
C PHE A 71 17.14 -38.41 -0.45
N THR A 72 17.56 -39.33 0.43
CA THR A 72 18.90 -39.31 1.07
C THR A 72 20.05 -39.42 0.06
N LYS A 73 19.88 -40.20 -1.01
CA LYS A 73 20.85 -40.23 -2.13
C LYS A 73 20.98 -38.87 -2.82
N ARG A 74 19.87 -38.21 -3.10
CA ARG A 74 19.87 -36.88 -3.73
C ARG A 74 20.47 -35.82 -2.81
N LEU A 75 20.13 -35.84 -1.53
CA LEU A 75 20.70 -34.95 -0.53
C LEU A 75 22.21 -35.15 -0.42
N ALA A 76 22.68 -36.39 -0.39
CA ALA A 76 24.11 -36.74 -0.37
C ALA A 76 24.85 -36.17 -1.58
N LEU A 77 24.31 -36.32 -2.80
CA LEU A 77 24.90 -35.76 -4.02
C LEU A 77 24.99 -34.21 -3.99
N ASN A 78 23.95 -33.54 -3.49
CA ASN A 78 23.96 -32.09 -3.35
C ASN A 78 24.99 -31.64 -2.30
N LEU A 79 25.05 -32.31 -1.14
CA LEU A 79 26.05 -32.05 -0.11
C LEU A 79 27.47 -32.22 -0.64
N LYS A 80 27.74 -33.33 -1.35
CA LYS A 80 29.02 -33.59 -2.00
C LYS A 80 29.46 -32.39 -2.85
N LYS A 81 28.60 -31.95 -3.78
CA LYS A 81 28.86 -30.81 -4.67
C LYS A 81 29.17 -29.53 -3.91
N HIS A 82 28.40 -29.21 -2.89
CA HIS A 82 28.61 -27.98 -2.10
C HIS A 82 29.89 -28.04 -1.27
N ILE A 83 30.21 -29.19 -0.67
CA ILE A 83 31.43 -29.38 0.11
C ILE A 83 32.67 -29.34 -0.81
N GLU A 84 32.65 -29.99 -1.98
CA GLU A 84 33.76 -29.94 -2.96
C GLU A 84 34.00 -28.50 -3.44
N ASN A 85 32.95 -27.74 -3.71
CA ASN A 85 33.07 -26.32 -4.06
C ASN A 85 33.68 -25.50 -2.90
N PHE A 86 33.21 -25.71 -1.68
CA PHE A 86 33.75 -25.05 -0.49
C PHE A 86 35.25 -25.34 -0.35
N ILE A 87 35.67 -26.59 -0.44
CA ILE A 87 37.08 -26.99 -0.34
C ILE A 87 37.93 -26.32 -1.45
N LYS A 88 37.42 -26.33 -2.68
CA LYS A 88 38.08 -25.68 -3.82
C LYS A 88 38.29 -24.19 -3.58
N LEU A 89 37.26 -23.47 -3.09
CA LEU A 89 37.33 -22.04 -2.83
C LEU A 89 38.23 -21.71 -1.63
N ARG A 90 38.12 -22.48 -0.54
CA ARG A 90 38.84 -22.22 0.73
C ARG A 90 40.31 -22.61 0.70
N PHE A 91 40.63 -23.76 0.10
CA PHE A 91 41.96 -24.34 0.12
C PHE A 91 42.68 -24.28 -1.25
N ASN A 92 42.00 -23.78 -2.30
CA ASN A 92 42.51 -23.74 -3.68
C ASN A 92 42.96 -25.11 -4.21
N GLN A 93 42.30 -26.18 -3.76
CA GLN A 93 42.59 -27.57 -4.14
C GLN A 93 41.28 -28.27 -4.56
N SER A 94 41.33 -29.11 -5.57
CA SER A 94 40.23 -30.00 -5.92
C SER A 94 40.35 -31.27 -5.10
N PHE A 95 39.34 -31.57 -4.31
CA PHE A 95 39.24 -32.74 -3.47
C PHE A 95 38.07 -33.61 -3.93
N LYS A 96 38.25 -34.89 -4.11
CA LYS A 96 37.12 -35.80 -4.31
C LYS A 96 36.72 -36.37 -2.95
N ILE A 97 35.47 -36.21 -2.62
CA ILE A 97 34.84 -36.77 -1.42
C ILE A 97 33.67 -37.67 -1.83
N ASP A 98 33.33 -38.59 -0.96
CA ASP A 98 32.08 -39.33 -1.02
C ASP A 98 31.22 -38.97 0.18
N THR A 99 29.92 -38.84 -0.03
CA THR A 99 28.98 -38.52 1.01
C THR A 99 27.83 -39.50 1.01
N SER A 100 27.38 -39.90 2.19
CA SER A 100 26.14 -40.63 2.36
C SER A 100 25.30 -39.97 3.46
N VAL A 101 23.97 -40.02 3.31
CA VAL A 101 23.01 -39.50 4.29
C VAL A 101 22.04 -40.62 4.66
N LYS A 102 21.78 -40.79 5.94
CA LYS A 102 20.79 -41.72 6.48
C LYS A 102 19.88 -40.98 7.48
N ILE A 103 18.62 -41.36 7.52
CA ILE A 103 17.68 -40.94 8.56
C ILE A 103 17.64 -42.07 9.62
N GLN A 104 17.64 -41.66 10.87
CA GLN A 104 17.67 -42.57 12.02
C GLN A 104 16.57 -42.24 13.02
N ASP A 105 16.19 -43.23 13.81
CA ASP A 105 15.31 -43.02 14.95
C ASP A 105 16.05 -42.36 16.15
N ASN A 106 15.32 -42.06 17.22
CA ASN A 106 15.88 -41.47 18.44
C ASN A 106 16.91 -42.36 19.15
N ASN A 107 17.02 -43.62 18.78
CA ASN A 107 17.99 -44.58 19.30
C ASN A 107 19.18 -44.79 18.33
N PHE A 108 19.27 -43.95 17.29
CA PHE A 108 20.30 -43.99 16.25
C PHE A 108 20.28 -45.28 15.36
N ASN A 109 19.12 -45.94 15.25
CA ASN A 109 18.94 -47.06 14.33
C ASN A 109 18.57 -46.55 12.93
N ASP A 110 19.17 -47.12 11.89
CA ASP A 110 18.82 -46.82 10.49
C ASP A 110 17.38 -47.27 10.22
N ILE A 111 16.63 -46.41 9.52
CA ILE A 111 15.23 -46.62 9.19
C ILE A 111 15.13 -47.26 7.82
N GLY A 112 14.22 -48.25 7.70
CA GLY A 112 13.90 -48.91 6.44
C GLY A 112 13.01 -48.09 5.51
N ASN A 113 12.19 -48.74 4.70
CA ASN A 113 11.32 -48.15 3.69
C ASN A 113 10.24 -47.28 4.32
N VAL A 114 10.47 -45.97 4.39
CA VAL A 114 9.53 -44.94 4.83
C VAL A 114 9.49 -43.80 3.83
N THR A 115 8.38 -43.10 3.76
CA THR A 115 8.22 -41.91 2.93
C THR A 115 8.63 -40.63 3.67
N LEU A 116 8.76 -39.52 2.96
CA LEU A 116 9.01 -38.21 3.59
C LEU A 116 7.86 -37.77 4.48
N GLU A 117 6.62 -38.12 4.14
CA GLU A 117 5.45 -37.86 4.97
C GLU A 117 5.49 -38.63 6.29
N ASP A 118 5.98 -39.85 6.27
CA ASP A 118 6.19 -40.67 7.50
C ASP A 118 7.19 -39.99 8.44
N ILE A 119 8.25 -39.37 7.91
CA ILE A 119 9.20 -38.61 8.71
C ILE A 119 8.51 -37.45 9.43
N ILE A 120 7.66 -36.69 8.73
CA ILE A 120 6.97 -35.55 9.31
C ILE A 120 6.03 -36.00 10.42
N ASN A 121 5.32 -37.10 10.22
CA ASN A 121 4.26 -37.56 11.11
C ASN A 121 4.79 -38.40 12.30
N ASN A 122 6.03 -38.90 12.24
CA ASN A 122 6.59 -39.80 13.27
C ASN A 122 7.58 -39.08 14.18
N GLU A 123 7.19 -38.77 15.39
CA GLU A 123 8.01 -38.05 16.39
C GLU A 123 9.32 -38.79 16.78
N ASN A 124 9.45 -40.07 16.48
CA ASN A 124 10.68 -40.84 16.78
C ASN A 124 11.77 -40.71 15.72
N LEU A 125 11.48 -40.09 14.56
CA LEU A 125 12.42 -39.96 13.46
C LEU A 125 13.05 -38.56 13.45
N ASN A 126 14.03 -38.31 14.32
CA ASN A 126 14.55 -36.97 14.59
C ASN A 126 16.04 -36.79 14.35
N VAL A 127 16.74 -37.80 13.78
CA VAL A 127 18.20 -37.74 13.57
C VAL A 127 18.56 -38.00 12.10
N ALA A 128 19.39 -37.11 11.53
CA ALA A 128 20.01 -37.30 10.22
C ALA A 128 21.51 -37.54 10.41
N LYS A 129 21.99 -38.70 9.94
CA LYS A 129 23.42 -39.08 9.94
C LYS A 129 24.01 -38.75 8.58
N VAL A 130 25.06 -37.93 8.55
CA VAL A 130 25.85 -37.63 7.34
C VAL A 130 27.22 -38.21 7.49
N ILE A 131 27.64 -39.04 6.53
CA ILE A 131 28.95 -39.64 6.51
C ILE A 131 29.73 -39.04 5.36
N ILE A 132 30.96 -38.58 5.63
CA ILE A 132 31.87 -38.03 4.63
C ILE A 132 33.14 -38.87 4.60
N LEU A 133 33.45 -39.38 3.41
CA LEU A 133 34.68 -40.12 3.14
C LEU A 133 35.62 -39.23 2.31
N SER A 134 36.88 -39.11 2.76
CA SER A 134 37.93 -38.46 1.98
C SER A 134 38.77 -39.49 1.23
N ASN A 135 39.48 -39.07 0.17
CA ASN A 135 40.37 -39.95 -0.65
C ASN A 135 41.48 -40.65 0.15
N ASN A 136 41.70 -40.31 1.41
CA ASN A 136 42.76 -40.87 2.27
C ASN A 136 42.20 -41.89 3.29
N GLU A 137 41.04 -42.50 2.99
CA GLU A 137 40.36 -43.47 3.86
C GLU A 137 39.88 -42.91 5.22
N ASN A 138 40.05 -41.62 5.46
CA ASN A 138 39.50 -40.99 6.64
C ASN A 138 38.00 -40.72 6.45
N PHE A 139 37.19 -41.21 7.37
CA PHE A 139 35.77 -40.90 7.38
C PHE A 139 35.40 -40.13 8.66
N LYS A 140 34.37 -39.28 8.57
CA LYS A 140 33.78 -38.65 9.72
C LYS A 140 32.25 -38.73 9.64
N GLU A 141 31.65 -39.01 10.77
CA GLU A 141 30.19 -39.06 10.93
C GLU A 141 29.71 -37.79 11.63
N PHE A 142 28.66 -37.21 11.10
CA PHE A 142 27.98 -36.02 11.64
C PHE A 142 26.54 -36.40 11.90
N TYR A 143 25.99 -35.98 13.05
CA TYR A 143 24.62 -36.25 13.45
C TYR A 143 23.91 -34.92 13.61
N TYR A 144 22.79 -34.72 12.89
CA TYR A 144 22.01 -33.49 12.87
C TYR A 144 20.61 -33.75 13.35
N LEU A 145 20.04 -32.78 14.10
CA LEU A 145 18.64 -32.82 14.49
C LEU A 145 17.73 -32.59 13.29
N ILE A 146 16.67 -33.38 13.21
CA ILE A 146 15.54 -33.13 12.28
C ILE A 146 14.50 -32.31 12.97
N LYS A 147 14.18 -31.18 12.42
CA LYS A 147 13.04 -30.30 12.84
C LYS A 147 11.92 -30.42 11.82
N LYS A 148 10.67 -30.43 12.31
CA LYS A 148 9.50 -30.68 11.49
C LYS A 148 8.54 -29.52 11.57
N ASN A 149 7.91 -29.22 10.41
CA ASN A 149 6.88 -28.17 10.32
C ASN A 149 7.31 -26.80 10.88
N VAL A 150 8.59 -26.48 10.73
CA VAL A 150 9.14 -25.18 11.18
C VAL A 150 8.70 -24.07 10.22
N PRO A 151 8.30 -22.89 10.72
CA PRO A 151 8.06 -21.74 9.87
C PRO A 151 9.29 -21.40 9.02
N LEU A 152 9.09 -21.23 7.71
CA LEU A 152 10.17 -20.98 6.75
C LEU A 152 9.79 -19.85 5.79
N VAL A 153 10.76 -19.00 5.51
CA VAL A 153 10.67 -17.97 4.47
C VAL A 153 10.99 -18.59 3.12
N GLU A 154 10.09 -18.40 2.15
CA GLU A 154 10.28 -18.80 0.76
C GLU A 154 11.06 -17.72 -0.01
N SER A 155 10.53 -16.50 0.01
CA SER A 155 11.12 -15.39 -0.72
C SER A 155 10.90 -14.05 -0.04
N VAL A 156 11.75 -13.10 -0.38
CA VAL A 156 11.60 -11.70 -0.02
C VAL A 156 11.73 -10.85 -1.28
N ASN A 157 10.75 -9.99 -1.51
CA ASN A 157 10.76 -9.00 -2.57
C ASN A 157 10.57 -7.62 -1.98
N ILE A 158 11.23 -6.61 -2.55
CA ILE A 158 10.94 -5.21 -2.25
C ILE A 158 10.18 -4.64 -3.44
N LYS A 159 8.97 -4.16 -3.19
CA LYS A 159 8.03 -3.68 -4.20
C LYS A 159 8.18 -2.19 -4.53
N ASN A 160 9.05 -1.50 -3.83
CA ASN A 160 9.37 -0.11 -4.07
C ASN A 160 10.88 0.07 -4.27
N GLU A 161 11.28 1.23 -4.79
CA GLU A 161 12.68 1.55 -4.96
C GLU A 161 13.34 1.79 -3.61
N ILE A 162 14.53 1.22 -3.39
CA ILE A 162 15.30 1.50 -2.19
C ILE A 162 16.00 2.84 -2.35
N ARG A 163 15.57 3.83 -1.57
CA ARG A 163 16.06 5.19 -1.62
C ARG A 163 16.24 5.75 -0.21
N TRP A 164 17.33 6.48 0.00
CA TRP A 164 17.56 7.12 1.29
C TRP A 164 16.45 8.13 1.62
N GLY A 165 15.99 8.11 2.87
CA GLY A 165 14.90 8.97 3.34
C GLY A 165 13.49 8.47 2.99
N PHE A 166 13.36 7.26 2.43
CA PHE A 166 12.09 6.63 2.11
C PHE A 166 11.95 5.29 2.84
N PRO A 167 10.73 4.88 3.19
CA PRO A 167 10.50 3.57 3.79
C PRO A 167 10.76 2.45 2.77
N ILE A 168 11.34 1.35 3.26
CA ILE A 168 11.52 0.12 2.51
C ILE A 168 10.43 -0.85 2.97
N VAL A 169 9.59 -1.28 2.03
CA VAL A 169 8.46 -2.17 2.28
C VAL A 169 8.76 -3.54 1.67
N PRO A 170 9.19 -4.53 2.47
CA PRO A 170 9.37 -5.88 1.99
C PRO A 170 8.02 -6.60 1.85
N THR A 171 7.97 -7.54 0.92
CA THR A 171 6.94 -8.56 0.85
C THR A 171 7.61 -9.90 1.08
N VAL A 172 7.26 -10.58 2.16
CA VAL A 172 7.82 -11.87 2.54
C VAL A 172 6.78 -12.95 2.24
N THR A 173 7.18 -13.94 1.44
CA THR A 173 6.38 -15.13 1.20
C THR A 173 6.88 -16.24 2.12
N PHE A 174 5.95 -16.93 2.77
CA PHE A 174 6.27 -18.03 3.67
C PHE A 174 5.88 -19.37 3.04
N ILE A 175 6.72 -20.37 3.24
CA ILE A 175 6.39 -21.78 2.97
C ILE A 175 5.40 -22.24 4.04
N LYS A 176 5.70 -21.85 5.29
CA LYS A 176 4.84 -22.06 6.45
C LYS A 176 5.06 -20.94 7.45
N GLY A 177 4.00 -20.57 8.16
CA GLY A 177 4.04 -19.52 9.16
C GLY A 177 3.59 -18.16 8.63
N GLU A 178 3.69 -17.17 9.48
CA GLU A 178 3.24 -15.78 9.25
C GLU A 178 4.23 -14.77 9.84
N LEU A 179 4.05 -13.49 9.55
CA LEU A 179 4.95 -12.41 9.99
C LEU A 179 5.22 -12.41 11.50
N THR A 180 4.25 -12.78 12.32
CA THR A 180 4.35 -12.82 13.78
C THR A 180 5.30 -13.90 14.31
N ASN A 181 5.60 -14.91 13.51
CA ASN A 181 6.55 -15.96 13.87
C ASN A 181 8.01 -15.49 13.83
N PHE A 182 8.27 -14.31 13.26
CA PHE A 182 9.61 -13.82 13.02
C PHE A 182 9.85 -12.45 13.64
N SER A 183 11.11 -12.17 13.92
CA SER A 183 11.63 -10.82 14.19
C SER A 183 12.58 -10.40 13.07
N TYR A 184 12.79 -9.10 12.95
CA TYR A 184 13.42 -8.50 11.78
C TYR A 184 14.54 -7.57 12.20
N LYS A 185 15.62 -7.53 11.40
CA LYS A 185 16.70 -6.58 11.58
C LYS A 185 17.23 -6.09 10.24
N TRP A 186 17.51 -4.80 10.16
CA TRP A 186 18.06 -4.15 9.00
C TRP A 186 19.43 -3.58 9.30
N TYR A 187 20.34 -3.72 8.33
CA TYR A 187 21.72 -3.24 8.46
C TYR A 187 22.16 -2.54 7.19
N LEU A 188 23.10 -1.60 7.34
CA LEU A 188 23.92 -1.07 6.25
C LEU A 188 25.29 -1.76 6.26
N GLN A 189 25.77 -2.10 5.08
CA GLN A 189 27.09 -2.63 4.85
C GLN A 189 27.81 -1.77 3.80
N TYR A 190 29.04 -1.35 4.07
CA TYR A 190 29.89 -0.68 3.11
C TYR A 190 30.57 -1.72 2.19
N ASN A 191 30.40 -1.59 0.86
CA ASN A 191 30.90 -2.52 -0.14
C ASN A 191 32.14 -1.96 -0.81
N ILE A 192 33.31 -2.50 -0.52
CA ILE A 192 34.55 -2.01 -1.11
C ILE A 192 34.86 -2.64 -2.47
N ASN A 193 34.37 -3.86 -2.80
CA ASN A 193 34.78 -4.59 -4.01
C ASN A 193 33.84 -5.74 -4.43
N GLU A 194 32.52 -5.62 -4.43
CA GLU A 194 31.65 -6.74 -4.80
C GLU A 194 30.87 -6.54 -6.11
N THR A 195 30.75 -7.65 -6.87
CA THR A 195 30.00 -7.75 -8.13
C THR A 195 28.52 -7.38 -7.95
N LYS A 196 28.03 -6.52 -8.87
CA LYS A 196 26.71 -5.89 -8.80
C LYS A 196 25.56 -6.83 -9.23
N THR A 197 25.20 -7.81 -8.45
CA THR A 197 23.88 -8.45 -8.53
C THR A 197 22.85 -7.57 -7.81
N LYS A 198 21.61 -7.54 -8.30
CA LYS A 198 20.57 -6.66 -7.69
C LYS A 198 20.22 -7.07 -6.25
N HIS A 199 20.23 -8.35 -5.96
CA HIS A 199 20.00 -8.90 -4.62
C HIS A 199 20.62 -10.30 -4.51
N ASP A 200 21.03 -10.65 -3.31
CA ASP A 200 21.64 -11.94 -2.99
C ASP A 200 21.06 -12.49 -1.69
N ILE A 201 20.93 -13.81 -1.62
CA ILE A 201 20.66 -14.51 -0.36
C ILE A 201 22.00 -14.86 0.27
N LEU A 202 22.24 -14.36 1.47
CA LEU A 202 23.48 -14.57 2.19
C LEU A 202 23.37 -15.78 3.11
N GLN A 203 24.44 -16.58 3.16
CA GLN A 203 24.54 -17.71 4.08
C GLN A 203 24.80 -17.25 5.53
N ASN A 204 25.48 -16.12 5.70
CA ASN A 204 25.83 -15.57 7.00
C ASN A 204 25.74 -14.05 6.99
N LEU A 205 25.64 -13.45 8.19
CA LEU A 205 25.79 -12.01 8.35
C LEU A 205 27.23 -11.60 8.00
N PRO A 206 27.43 -10.61 7.12
CA PRO A 206 28.73 -10.01 6.87
C PRO A 206 29.34 -9.35 8.11
N GLU A 207 30.63 -9.09 8.07
CA GLU A 207 31.30 -8.26 9.08
C GLU A 207 31.07 -6.76 8.82
N ASN A 208 31.31 -5.92 9.83
CA ASN A 208 31.24 -4.46 9.75
C ASN A 208 29.84 -3.92 9.37
N LEU A 209 28.81 -4.47 9.98
CA LEU A 209 27.43 -4.04 9.80
C LEU A 209 27.08 -2.89 10.74
N ILE A 210 26.26 -1.97 10.24
CA ILE A 210 25.62 -0.92 11.03
C ILE A 210 24.12 -1.27 11.11
N GLU A 211 23.65 -1.64 12.30
CA GLU A 211 22.22 -1.87 12.51
C GLU A 211 21.45 -0.55 12.37
N ILE A 212 20.36 -0.54 11.57
CA ILE A 212 19.60 0.66 11.24
C ILE A 212 18.14 0.58 11.71
N ASP A 213 17.53 -0.61 11.73
CA ASP A 213 16.16 -0.81 12.17
C ASP A 213 15.93 -2.24 12.67
N GLN A 214 14.91 -2.44 13.52
CA GLN A 214 14.47 -3.74 14.04
C GLN A 214 13.00 -4.04 13.69
N ASN A 215 12.38 -3.23 12.84
CA ASN A 215 11.00 -3.42 12.41
C ASN A 215 10.92 -4.17 11.09
N TYR A 216 9.70 -4.62 10.75
CA TYR A 216 9.44 -5.27 9.46
C TYR A 216 9.66 -4.29 8.28
N ILE A 217 9.18 -3.05 8.41
CA ILE A 217 9.43 -1.96 7.46
C ILE A 217 10.60 -1.12 8.00
N CYS A 218 11.59 -0.87 7.16
CA CYS A 218 12.71 0.00 7.49
C CYS A 218 12.43 1.43 7.03
N ASP A 219 12.45 2.38 7.95
CA ASP A 219 12.37 3.80 7.62
C ASP A 219 13.77 4.43 7.67
N LEU A 220 14.38 4.59 6.49
CA LEU A 220 15.72 5.14 6.38
C LEU A 220 15.84 6.61 6.82
N SER A 221 14.73 7.33 6.97
CA SER A 221 14.76 8.73 7.45
C SER A 221 15.04 8.83 8.95
N THR A 222 14.68 7.79 9.71
CA THR A 222 14.81 7.76 11.18
C THR A 222 16.03 6.99 11.67
N ALA A 223 16.74 6.30 10.77
CA ALA A 223 17.77 5.32 11.08
C ALA A 223 19.01 5.86 11.83
N PHE A 224 19.23 7.18 11.87
CA PHE A 224 20.40 7.75 12.54
C PHE A 224 20.09 9.00 13.38
N ALA A 225 20.39 8.91 14.65
CA ALA A 225 20.30 10.04 15.58
C ALA A 225 21.44 11.09 15.40
N ASN A 226 22.51 10.75 14.67
CA ASN A 226 23.70 11.60 14.52
C ASN A 226 23.84 12.15 13.08
N LYS A 227 23.60 13.47 12.92
CA LYS A 227 23.61 14.17 11.63
C LYS A 227 24.96 14.10 10.88
N GLU A 228 26.11 14.13 11.56
CA GLU A 228 27.43 14.10 10.89
C GLU A 228 27.72 12.74 10.24
N ARG A 229 27.27 11.65 10.90
CA ARG A 229 27.42 10.30 10.35
C ARG A 229 26.51 10.08 9.15
N ILE A 230 25.33 10.69 9.16
CA ILE A 230 24.37 10.67 8.06
C ILE A 230 24.97 11.31 6.80
N SER A 231 25.55 12.50 6.89
CA SER A 231 26.08 13.22 5.73
C SER A 231 27.13 12.41 4.98
N ARG A 232 28.05 11.76 5.70
CA ARG A 232 29.09 10.91 5.10
C ARG A 232 28.54 9.66 4.42
N VAL A 233 27.45 9.07 4.96
CA VAL A 233 26.79 7.92 4.36
C VAL A 233 26.05 8.34 3.09
N ILE A 234 25.33 9.49 3.11
CA ILE A 234 24.56 9.99 1.97
C ILE A 234 25.46 10.36 0.80
N GLU A 235 26.61 10.98 1.04
CA GLU A 235 27.58 11.34 0.01
C GLU A 235 28.05 10.13 -0.83
N ASN A 236 28.15 8.96 -0.17
CA ASN A 236 28.66 7.73 -0.75
C ASN A 236 27.64 6.57 -0.73
N ILE A 237 26.36 6.89 -0.72
CA ILE A 237 25.29 5.89 -0.47
C ILE A 237 25.27 4.77 -1.51
N GLU A 238 25.70 5.02 -2.72
CA GLU A 238 25.85 4.04 -3.80
C GLU A 238 26.86 2.92 -3.48
N ASN A 239 27.76 3.13 -2.52
CA ASN A 239 28.75 2.17 -2.05
C ASN A 239 28.22 1.31 -0.88
N TYR A 240 26.96 1.48 -0.51
CA TYR A 240 26.34 0.71 0.56
C TYR A 240 25.31 -0.28 0.01
N SER A 241 25.22 -1.41 0.72
CA SER A 241 24.12 -2.38 0.57
C SER A 241 23.26 -2.38 1.81
N ILE A 242 21.99 -2.73 1.63
CA ILE A 242 21.07 -3.01 2.74
C ILE A 242 21.00 -4.51 2.96
N ILE A 243 21.11 -4.91 4.21
CA ILE A 243 20.95 -6.31 4.66
C ILE A 243 19.65 -6.41 5.45
N PHE A 244 18.78 -7.33 5.05
CA PHE A 244 17.56 -7.68 5.76
C PHE A 244 17.69 -9.08 6.35
N ARG A 245 17.64 -9.18 7.66
CA ARG A 245 17.72 -10.43 8.41
C ARG A 245 16.36 -10.76 9.02
N ILE A 246 15.87 -11.94 8.74
CA ILE A 246 14.61 -12.49 9.26
C ILE A 246 15.00 -13.60 10.25
N ILE A 247 14.56 -13.51 11.48
CA ILE A 247 14.93 -14.34 12.62
C ILE A 247 13.69 -15.07 13.10
N LEU A 248 13.72 -16.40 13.16
CA LEU A 248 12.61 -17.19 13.69
C LEU A 248 12.54 -17.07 15.22
N ASN A 249 11.41 -16.58 15.76
CA ASN A 249 11.24 -16.28 17.19
C ASN A 249 11.29 -17.53 18.10
N SER A 250 10.85 -18.69 17.60
CA SER A 250 10.81 -19.94 18.38
C SER A 250 12.18 -20.62 18.51
N GLU A 251 13.19 -20.16 17.76
CA GLU A 251 14.50 -20.78 17.71
C GLU A 251 15.61 -19.76 18.02
N ARG A 252 16.53 -20.14 18.91
CA ARG A 252 17.65 -19.24 19.28
C ARG A 252 18.86 -19.38 18.35
N SER A 253 18.89 -20.39 17.50
CA SER A 253 20.01 -20.65 16.60
C SER A 253 19.93 -19.79 15.34
N SER A 254 21.03 -19.14 14.96
CA SER A 254 21.18 -18.41 13.69
C SER A 254 21.05 -19.30 12.45
N LEU A 255 20.95 -20.60 12.60
CA LEU A 255 20.74 -21.56 11.50
C LEU A 255 19.40 -21.34 10.80
N PHE A 256 18.40 -20.79 11.50
CA PHE A 256 17.08 -20.51 10.96
C PHE A 256 16.98 -19.13 10.32
N ASP A 257 17.98 -18.29 10.47
CA ASP A 257 17.97 -16.94 9.91
C ASP A 257 17.98 -16.97 8.39
N THR A 258 17.15 -16.13 7.80
CA THR A 258 17.18 -15.84 6.36
C THR A 258 17.71 -14.44 6.16
N ILE A 259 18.74 -14.28 5.33
CA ILE A 259 19.47 -13.03 5.17
C ILE A 259 19.47 -12.65 3.69
N TYR A 260 18.94 -11.47 3.38
CA TYR A 260 18.90 -10.89 2.04
C TYR A 260 19.78 -9.65 1.97
N ARG A 261 20.54 -9.50 0.87
CA ARG A 261 21.31 -8.30 0.55
C ARG A 261 20.68 -7.61 -0.66
N PHE A 262 20.51 -6.30 -0.55
CA PHE A 262 20.04 -5.43 -1.63
C PHE A 262 21.14 -4.41 -1.95
N ASN A 263 21.69 -4.45 -3.16
CA ASN A 263 22.95 -3.79 -3.52
C ASN A 263 22.79 -2.37 -4.09
N HIS A 264 21.57 -1.83 -4.18
CA HIS A 264 21.36 -0.49 -4.72
C HIS A 264 20.53 0.36 -3.77
N ILE A 265 21.14 1.44 -3.30
CA ILE A 265 20.45 2.48 -2.54
C ILE A 265 20.56 3.78 -3.33
N ASN A 266 19.42 4.32 -3.74
CA ASN A 266 19.38 5.58 -4.46
C ASN A 266 19.55 6.78 -3.52
N LYS A 267 20.08 7.89 -4.04
CA LYS A 267 20.23 9.15 -3.30
C LYS A 267 18.88 9.71 -2.88
N PRO A 268 18.82 10.52 -1.80
CA PRO A 268 17.59 11.20 -1.40
C PRO A 268 17.03 12.07 -2.51
N LEU A 269 15.71 12.30 -2.48
CA LEU A 269 15.04 13.27 -3.35
C LEU A 269 14.75 14.52 -2.53
N GLU A 270 15.13 15.65 -3.07
CA GLU A 270 14.75 16.94 -2.51
C GLU A 270 13.35 17.33 -3.00
N ALA A 271 12.45 17.54 -2.07
CA ALA A 271 11.08 17.98 -2.32
C ALA A 271 10.64 18.97 -1.25
N SER A 272 11.37 20.09 -1.16
CA SER A 272 11.20 21.10 -0.11
C SER A 272 9.76 21.58 0.06
N TRP A 273 9.03 21.77 -1.04
CA TRP A 273 7.63 22.20 -1.02
C TRP A 273 6.71 21.14 -0.37
N ARG A 274 6.97 19.86 -0.63
CA ARG A 274 6.22 18.77 -0.03
C ARG A 274 6.48 18.68 1.46
N GLU A 275 7.75 18.77 1.85
CA GLU A 275 8.16 18.71 3.24
C GLU A 275 7.59 19.88 4.05
N GLU A 276 7.56 21.08 3.47
CA GLU A 276 6.94 22.26 4.08
C GLU A 276 5.43 22.06 4.26
N ARG A 277 4.74 21.51 3.25
CA ARG A 277 3.31 21.20 3.30
C ARG A 277 2.97 20.27 4.47
N ILE A 278 3.71 19.18 4.57
CA ILE A 278 3.56 18.18 5.63
C ILE A 278 3.91 18.77 7.00
N TYR A 279 5.00 19.52 7.08
CA TYR A 279 5.41 20.17 8.32
C TYR A 279 4.32 21.13 8.82
N ARG A 280 3.76 21.95 7.96
CA ARG A 280 2.67 22.87 8.31
C ARG A 280 1.43 22.11 8.78
N PHE A 281 1.07 20.99 8.17
CA PHE A 281 -0.06 20.17 8.59
C PHE A 281 0.17 19.47 9.95
N LYS A 282 1.42 19.15 10.27
CA LYS A 282 1.80 18.52 11.55
C LYS A 282 2.03 19.50 12.69
N SER A 283 2.51 20.72 12.40
CA SER A 283 3.19 21.60 13.36
C SER A 283 2.30 22.23 14.44
N ASP A 284 1.00 22.07 14.45
CA ASP A 284 0.12 22.76 15.37
C ASP A 284 -0.45 21.85 16.48
N LEU A 285 0.46 21.45 17.40
CA LEU A 285 0.10 20.62 18.57
C LEU A 285 -0.32 21.43 19.81
N LYS A 286 -0.17 22.76 19.82
CA LYS A 286 -0.54 23.61 20.96
C LYS A 286 -1.97 24.11 20.85
N LEU A 287 -2.93 23.19 20.77
CA LEU A 287 -4.35 23.50 20.87
C LEU A 287 -4.80 23.54 22.33
N ARG A 288 -5.91 24.27 22.57
CA ARG A 288 -6.60 24.25 23.86
C ARG A 288 -6.94 22.82 24.21
N PRO A 289 -6.65 22.35 25.44
CA PRO A 289 -6.89 20.95 25.84
C PRO A 289 -8.34 20.50 25.59
N GLU A 290 -9.32 21.38 25.76
CA GLU A 290 -10.74 21.13 25.52
C GLU A 290 -11.09 20.81 24.08
N LEU A 291 -10.32 21.31 23.09
CA LEU A 291 -10.53 21.03 21.66
C LEU A 291 -9.89 19.72 21.19
N ASN A 292 -8.99 19.13 22.00
CA ASN A 292 -8.29 17.93 21.61
C ASN A 292 -9.15 16.65 21.70
N ILE A 293 -10.22 16.67 22.50
CA ILE A 293 -11.06 15.49 22.77
C ILE A 293 -11.83 15.06 21.52
N ASN A 294 -12.33 16.01 20.73
CA ASN A 294 -13.10 15.76 19.50
C ASN A 294 -12.37 16.22 18.24
N ARG A 295 -11.03 16.15 18.28
CA ARG A 295 -10.19 16.47 17.13
C ARG A 295 -10.16 15.32 16.15
N LEU A 296 -10.24 15.64 14.85
CA LEU A 296 -10.26 14.67 13.77
C LEU A 296 -9.45 15.18 12.58
N LYS A 297 -8.48 14.39 12.14
CA LYS A 297 -7.72 14.62 10.90
C LYS A 297 -8.22 13.70 9.80
N ILE A 298 -8.74 14.28 8.73
CA ILE A 298 -9.21 13.54 7.55
C ILE A 298 -8.36 13.93 6.35
N VAL A 299 -7.93 12.93 5.57
CA VAL A 299 -7.22 13.12 4.31
C VAL A 299 -7.91 12.31 3.23
N THR A 300 -7.99 12.84 2.02
CA THR A 300 -8.31 12.08 0.81
C THR A 300 -7.22 12.24 -0.24
N PHE A 301 -6.95 11.17 -1.00
CA PHE A 301 -5.89 11.15 -1.98
C PHE A 301 -6.17 10.14 -3.11
N ASN A 302 -6.40 10.62 -4.32
CA ASN A 302 -6.33 9.80 -5.51
C ASN A 302 -4.86 9.49 -5.81
N ILE A 303 -4.48 8.20 -5.75
CA ILE A 303 -3.07 7.78 -5.81
C ILE A 303 -2.57 7.52 -7.23
N LEU A 304 -3.40 7.71 -8.24
CA LEU A 304 -3.18 7.38 -9.64
C LEU A 304 -2.85 5.89 -9.84
N SER A 305 -3.77 5.16 -10.41
CA SER A 305 -3.64 3.73 -10.72
C SER A 305 -2.36 3.44 -11.52
N GLU A 306 -1.68 2.35 -11.18
CA GLU A 306 -0.45 1.93 -11.87
C GLU A 306 -0.72 1.58 -13.35
N ILE A 307 -1.91 1.02 -13.65
CA ILE A 307 -2.31 0.72 -15.03
C ILE A 307 -2.59 2.03 -15.78
N CYS A 308 -3.33 2.97 -15.18
CA CYS A 308 -3.66 4.25 -15.81
C CYS A 308 -2.40 5.06 -16.14
N ALA A 309 -1.42 5.06 -15.24
CA ALA A 309 -0.15 5.77 -15.43
C ALA A 309 0.72 5.23 -16.58
N GLN A 310 0.46 4.03 -17.09
CA GLN A 310 1.26 3.36 -18.13
C GLN A 310 0.50 3.22 -19.46
N THR A 311 -0.68 3.83 -19.60
CA THR A 311 -1.42 3.82 -20.88
C THR A 311 -0.74 4.70 -21.92
N ASP A 312 -0.92 4.37 -23.20
CA ASP A 312 -0.39 5.21 -24.31
C ASP A 312 -0.87 6.66 -24.22
N LYS A 313 -2.15 6.87 -23.83
CA LYS A 313 -2.70 8.20 -23.60
C LYS A 313 -1.99 8.92 -22.45
N ALA A 314 -1.72 8.25 -21.35
CA ALA A 314 -1.00 8.81 -20.21
C ALA A 314 0.41 9.26 -20.62
N LEU A 315 1.15 8.39 -21.32
CA LEU A 315 2.54 8.63 -21.69
C LEU A 315 2.69 9.71 -22.77
N ASN A 316 1.76 9.78 -23.73
CA ASN A 316 1.91 10.63 -24.92
C ASN A 316 1.06 11.93 -24.87
N GLU A 317 0.08 12.03 -23.96
CA GLU A 317 -0.84 13.18 -23.96
C GLU A 317 -1.03 13.83 -22.58
N MET A 318 -1.00 13.04 -21.48
CA MET A 318 -1.33 13.56 -20.15
C MET A 318 -0.10 13.93 -19.33
N TYR A 319 0.98 13.15 -19.43
CA TYR A 319 2.19 13.28 -18.60
C TYR A 319 3.45 13.47 -19.44
N THR A 320 3.36 14.19 -20.55
CA THR A 320 4.46 14.35 -21.52
C THR A 320 5.69 15.03 -20.90
N ASN A 321 5.48 15.88 -19.90
CA ASN A 321 6.54 16.54 -19.15
C ASN A 321 7.11 15.71 -17.99
N CYS A 322 6.48 14.58 -17.64
CA CYS A 322 6.97 13.69 -16.59
C CYS A 322 7.98 12.70 -17.15
N PRO A 323 9.21 12.62 -16.62
CA PRO A 323 10.16 11.61 -17.04
C PRO A 323 9.60 10.18 -16.87
N GLN A 324 9.78 9.33 -17.88
CA GLN A 324 9.20 7.99 -17.90
C GLN A 324 9.58 7.14 -16.68
N TYR A 325 10.80 7.29 -16.13
CA TYR A 325 11.21 6.57 -14.93
C TYR A 325 10.35 6.94 -13.71
N ALA A 326 9.86 8.19 -13.63
CA ALA A 326 9.03 8.67 -12.53
C ALA A 326 7.59 8.13 -12.58
N LEU A 327 7.14 7.66 -13.75
CA LEU A 327 5.87 6.96 -13.92
C LEU A 327 5.97 5.46 -13.57
N ASN A 328 7.19 4.94 -13.38
CA ASN A 328 7.39 3.53 -13.02
C ASN A 328 6.79 3.22 -11.65
N SER A 329 6.09 2.09 -11.55
CA SER A 329 5.40 1.67 -10.31
C SER A 329 6.33 1.62 -9.10
N ASN A 330 7.51 1.02 -9.22
CA ASN A 330 8.45 0.92 -8.09
C ASN A 330 8.94 2.27 -7.60
N TYR A 331 9.16 3.22 -8.52
CA TYR A 331 9.53 4.59 -8.18
C TYR A 331 8.39 5.30 -7.44
N ARG A 332 7.18 5.27 -8.02
CA ARG A 332 5.99 5.92 -7.46
C ARG A 332 5.60 5.36 -6.09
N ARG A 333 5.73 4.04 -5.89
CA ARG A 333 5.45 3.39 -4.59
C ARG A 333 6.32 3.95 -3.46
N SER A 334 7.59 4.28 -3.73
CA SER A 334 8.45 4.91 -2.71
C SER A 334 7.90 6.28 -2.29
N LEU A 335 7.54 7.13 -3.27
CA LEU A 335 6.93 8.43 -3.02
C LEU A 335 5.59 8.30 -2.30
N LEU A 336 4.75 7.36 -2.73
CA LEU A 336 3.44 7.07 -2.14
C LEU A 336 3.58 6.61 -0.68
N ALA A 337 4.50 5.71 -0.39
CA ALA A 337 4.76 5.26 0.98
C ALA A 337 5.14 6.42 1.90
N ARG A 338 6.02 7.29 1.44
CA ARG A 338 6.44 8.47 2.20
C ARG A 338 5.26 9.43 2.42
N GLU A 339 4.46 9.69 1.37
CA GLU A 339 3.28 10.57 1.50
C GLU A 339 2.31 10.02 2.54
N LEU A 340 1.90 8.76 2.45
CA LEU A 340 0.94 8.13 3.36
C LEU A 340 1.43 8.11 4.82
N ILE A 341 2.73 7.82 5.04
CA ILE A 341 3.31 7.83 6.40
C ILE A 341 3.35 9.25 6.97
N ASP A 342 3.76 10.21 6.15
CA ASP A 342 3.98 11.57 6.61
C ASP A 342 2.68 12.33 6.89
N LEU A 343 1.58 12.00 6.22
CA LEU A 343 0.26 12.61 6.45
C LEU A 343 -0.24 12.39 7.88
N ASP A 344 0.00 11.22 8.45
CA ASP A 344 -0.37 10.84 9.84
C ASP A 344 -1.80 11.27 10.22
N ALA A 345 -2.75 11.14 9.28
CA ALA A 345 -4.15 11.48 9.50
C ALA A 345 -4.88 10.39 10.30
N ASP A 346 -6.01 10.72 10.93
CA ASP A 346 -6.77 9.75 11.71
C ASP A 346 -7.60 8.84 10.81
N VAL A 347 -8.08 9.40 9.68
CA VAL A 347 -8.79 8.70 8.61
C VAL A 347 -8.21 9.14 7.26
N ILE A 348 -7.93 8.18 6.39
CA ILE A 348 -7.38 8.40 5.04
C ILE A 348 -8.23 7.66 4.02
N GLY A 349 -8.84 8.41 3.09
CA GLY A 349 -9.51 7.85 1.92
C GLY A 349 -8.59 7.86 0.70
N LEU A 350 -8.47 6.72 0.04
CA LEU A 350 -7.68 6.58 -1.18
C LEU A 350 -8.59 6.22 -2.35
N GLN A 351 -8.29 6.74 -3.53
CA GLN A 351 -8.95 6.42 -4.79
C GLN A 351 -7.94 5.86 -5.77
N GLU A 352 -8.42 5.15 -6.79
CA GLU A 352 -7.63 4.40 -7.79
C GLU A 352 -6.77 3.27 -7.21
N VAL A 353 -7.21 2.69 -6.12
CA VAL A 353 -6.53 1.60 -5.44
C VAL A 353 -6.78 0.28 -6.17
N GLN A 354 -5.72 -0.34 -6.69
CA GLN A 354 -5.78 -1.66 -7.32
C GLN A 354 -5.56 -2.77 -6.29
N SER A 355 -6.24 -3.94 -6.44
CA SER A 355 -6.13 -5.06 -5.50
C SER A 355 -4.69 -5.50 -5.27
N CYS A 356 -3.93 -5.69 -6.33
CA CYS A 356 -2.52 -6.09 -6.23
C CYS A 356 -1.66 -5.07 -5.46
N LEU A 357 -1.88 -3.76 -5.67
CA LEU A 357 -1.17 -2.70 -4.94
C LEU A 357 -1.61 -2.64 -3.47
N TYR A 358 -2.91 -2.79 -3.20
CA TYR A 358 -3.43 -2.83 -1.85
C TYR A 358 -2.82 -3.98 -1.05
N GLU A 359 -2.95 -5.21 -1.54
CA GLU A 359 -2.54 -6.42 -0.83
C GLU A 359 -1.01 -6.53 -0.65
N SER A 360 -0.26 -6.21 -1.72
CA SER A 360 1.20 -6.40 -1.71
C SER A 360 1.99 -5.23 -1.15
N PHE A 361 1.36 -4.06 -0.93
CA PHE A 361 2.12 -2.86 -0.56
C PHE A 361 1.39 -1.94 0.42
N ILE A 362 0.23 -1.35 0.04
CA ILE A 362 -0.40 -0.30 0.85
C ILE A 362 -0.90 -0.85 2.19
N HIS A 363 -1.59 -2.00 2.18
CA HIS A 363 -2.12 -2.61 3.39
C HIS A 363 -1.00 -2.92 4.39
N ILE A 364 0.09 -3.53 3.91
CA ILE A 364 1.26 -3.87 4.74
C ILE A 364 1.87 -2.61 5.37
N LEU A 365 2.06 -1.55 4.57
CA LEU A 365 2.60 -0.28 5.03
C LEU A 365 1.72 0.37 6.10
N MET A 366 0.42 0.45 5.83
CA MET A 366 -0.53 1.14 6.71
C MET A 366 -0.79 0.34 7.99
N GLU A 367 -0.87 -0.98 7.91
CA GLU A 367 -0.99 -1.84 9.08
C GLU A 367 0.20 -1.69 10.03
N PHE A 368 1.41 -1.69 9.49
CA PHE A 368 2.63 -1.43 10.25
C PHE A 368 2.59 -0.07 10.96
N LYS A 369 2.00 0.96 10.35
CA LYS A 369 1.82 2.28 10.97
C LYS A 369 0.61 2.37 11.92
N GLY A 370 -0.03 1.25 12.22
CA GLY A 370 -1.12 1.16 13.19
C GLY A 370 -2.50 1.50 12.65
N TYR A 371 -2.68 1.46 11.34
CA TYR A 371 -3.98 1.62 10.69
C TYR A 371 -4.66 0.27 10.47
N SER A 372 -5.97 0.31 10.29
CA SER A 372 -6.76 -0.75 9.69
C SER A 372 -7.35 -0.23 8.39
N GLY A 373 -7.39 -1.07 7.37
CA GLY A 373 -7.90 -0.71 6.04
C GLY A 373 -9.21 -1.42 5.72
N VAL A 374 -10.12 -0.71 5.06
CA VAL A 374 -11.31 -1.26 4.42
C VAL A 374 -11.10 -1.22 2.91
N PHE A 375 -11.18 -2.38 2.29
CA PHE A 375 -11.01 -2.54 0.84
C PHE A 375 -11.90 -3.69 0.36
N ASN A 376 -12.41 -3.60 -0.86
CA ASN A 376 -13.17 -4.67 -1.50
C ASN A 376 -12.53 -5.02 -2.84
N SER A 377 -11.95 -6.21 -2.95
CA SER A 377 -11.25 -6.68 -4.16
C SER A 377 -12.17 -6.82 -5.38
N ASP A 378 -13.47 -7.14 -5.17
CA ASP A 378 -14.44 -7.30 -6.25
C ASP A 378 -14.85 -5.97 -6.88
N CYS A 379 -14.63 -4.87 -6.16
CA CYS A 379 -14.96 -3.50 -6.56
C CYS A 379 -13.76 -2.56 -6.36
N ALA A 380 -12.56 -3.05 -6.68
CA ALA A 380 -11.31 -2.35 -6.45
C ALA A 380 -11.28 -0.96 -7.12
N SER A 381 -11.41 0.09 -6.33
CA SER A 381 -11.17 1.47 -6.76
C SER A 381 -10.92 2.42 -5.60
N VAL A 382 -11.43 2.12 -4.41
CA VAL A 382 -11.28 2.97 -3.22
C VAL A 382 -10.90 2.14 -2.00
N SER A 383 -10.20 2.77 -1.06
CA SER A 383 -9.87 2.18 0.24
C SER A 383 -9.90 3.25 1.32
N THR A 384 -10.40 2.90 2.49
CA THR A 384 -10.42 3.79 3.65
C THR A 384 -9.60 3.20 4.78
N PHE A 385 -8.60 3.95 5.25
CA PHE A 385 -7.76 3.58 6.40
C PHE A 385 -8.11 4.44 7.61
N TYR A 386 -8.05 3.85 8.80
CA TYR A 386 -8.27 4.52 10.08
C TYR A 386 -7.30 4.03 11.15
N LYS A 387 -6.92 4.90 12.08
CA LYS A 387 -6.01 4.55 13.19
C LYS A 387 -6.68 3.58 14.16
N LYS A 388 -6.14 2.37 14.29
CA LYS A 388 -6.63 1.32 15.23
C LYS A 388 -6.71 1.81 16.69
N LYS A 389 -5.79 2.68 17.08
CA LYS A 389 -5.75 3.22 18.46
C LYS A 389 -6.91 4.16 18.79
N LEU A 390 -7.50 4.83 17.78
CA LEU A 390 -8.56 5.83 17.97
C LEU A 390 -9.95 5.25 17.78
N PHE A 391 -10.11 4.28 16.89
CA PHE A 391 -11.43 3.84 16.45
C PHE A 391 -11.66 2.34 16.59
N ASN A 392 -12.94 2.00 16.86
CA ASN A 392 -13.53 0.69 16.61
C ASN A 392 -14.38 0.80 15.34
N MET A 393 -14.23 -0.13 14.41
CA MET A 393 -15.12 -0.23 13.26
C MET A 393 -16.41 -0.94 13.68
N LEU A 394 -17.55 -0.28 13.49
CA LEU A 394 -18.87 -0.83 13.76
C LEU A 394 -19.39 -1.60 12.55
N GLU A 395 -19.25 -1.02 11.37
CA GLU A 395 -19.64 -1.65 10.10
C GLU A 395 -18.89 -1.03 8.93
N SER A 396 -18.82 -1.77 7.81
CA SER A 396 -18.35 -1.27 6.54
C SER A 396 -19.05 -1.96 5.38
N GLU A 397 -19.35 -1.21 4.33
CA GLU A 397 -19.97 -1.72 3.11
C GLU A 397 -19.42 -1.00 1.88
N THR A 398 -19.24 -1.74 0.78
CA THR A 398 -18.86 -1.16 -0.53
C THR A 398 -19.95 -1.49 -1.53
N LEU A 399 -20.61 -0.46 -2.03
CA LEU A 399 -21.81 -0.55 -2.85
C LEU A 399 -21.53 0.01 -4.26
N LEU A 400 -21.84 -0.76 -5.29
CA LEU A 400 -21.75 -0.30 -6.67
C LEU A 400 -22.92 0.64 -7.01
N PHE A 401 -22.59 1.83 -7.50
CA PHE A 401 -23.56 2.84 -7.99
C PHE A 401 -24.61 2.21 -8.90
N LYS A 402 -24.18 1.44 -9.92
CA LYS A 402 -25.10 0.80 -10.88
C LYS A 402 -26.09 -0.18 -10.23
N LYS A 403 -25.67 -0.90 -9.18
CA LYS A 403 -26.55 -1.82 -8.46
C LYS A 403 -27.62 -1.06 -7.68
N ILE A 404 -27.22 0.03 -7.00
CA ILE A 404 -28.16 0.90 -6.27
C ILE A 404 -29.15 1.53 -7.22
N LEU A 405 -28.69 2.13 -8.33
CA LEU A 405 -29.57 2.77 -9.31
C LEU A 405 -30.63 1.81 -9.84
N ILE A 406 -30.24 0.64 -10.27
CA ILE A 406 -31.17 -0.32 -10.88
C ILE A 406 -32.13 -0.92 -9.86
N LYS A 407 -31.64 -1.26 -8.67
CA LYS A 407 -32.41 -1.97 -7.63
C LYS A 407 -33.31 -1.04 -6.82
N ASP A 408 -32.74 0.07 -6.35
CA ASP A 408 -33.39 0.93 -5.36
C ASP A 408 -34.14 2.12 -6.01
N TYR A 409 -33.87 2.41 -7.32
CA TYR A 409 -34.48 3.53 -8.05
C TYR A 409 -35.07 3.06 -9.41
N PRO A 410 -36.02 2.10 -9.42
CA PRO A 410 -36.56 1.54 -10.65
C PRO A 410 -37.29 2.58 -11.51
N GLU A 411 -37.97 3.56 -10.92
CA GLU A 411 -38.67 4.60 -11.67
C GLU A 411 -37.70 5.54 -12.37
N ILE A 412 -36.65 6.01 -11.66
CA ILE A 412 -35.58 6.82 -12.27
C ILE A 412 -34.89 6.02 -13.37
N THR A 413 -34.61 4.71 -13.14
CA THR A 413 -34.01 3.85 -14.15
C THR A 413 -34.86 3.72 -15.40
N LYS A 414 -36.20 3.63 -15.25
CA LYS A 414 -37.14 3.58 -16.36
C LYS A 414 -37.16 4.89 -17.15
N GLU A 415 -37.18 6.04 -16.48
CA GLU A 415 -37.09 7.34 -17.14
C GLU A 415 -35.76 7.54 -17.87
N ILE A 416 -34.63 7.12 -17.27
CA ILE A 416 -33.30 7.16 -17.88
C ILE A 416 -33.30 6.35 -19.20
N LYS A 417 -33.93 5.18 -19.23
CA LYS A 417 -34.02 4.37 -20.46
C LYS A 417 -34.73 5.10 -21.59
N VAL A 418 -35.68 5.98 -21.27
CA VAL A 418 -36.40 6.79 -22.25
C VAL A 418 -35.57 8.01 -22.67
N LYS A 419 -35.03 8.75 -21.69
CA LYS A 419 -34.28 10.00 -21.93
C LYS A 419 -32.89 9.74 -22.52
N TRP A 420 -32.19 8.69 -22.04
CA TRP A 420 -30.83 8.34 -22.41
C TRP A 420 -30.71 6.85 -22.78
N PRO A 421 -31.21 6.44 -23.95
CA PRO A 421 -31.38 5.00 -24.29
C PRO A 421 -30.11 4.15 -24.11
N ASN A 422 -28.94 4.68 -24.47
CA ASN A 422 -27.68 3.95 -24.40
C ASN A 422 -26.99 4.01 -23.00
N PHE A 423 -27.53 4.78 -22.07
CA PHE A 423 -26.89 5.00 -20.76
C PHE A 423 -26.83 3.70 -19.94
N ILE A 424 -27.92 2.95 -19.88
CA ILE A 424 -27.98 1.75 -19.04
C ILE A 424 -26.99 0.67 -19.52
N GLU A 425 -26.80 0.53 -20.84
CA GLU A 425 -25.80 -0.40 -21.39
C GLU A 425 -24.38 0.08 -21.02
N CYS A 426 -24.09 1.36 -21.22
CA CYS A 426 -22.82 1.95 -20.81
C CYS A 426 -22.60 1.84 -19.29
N LEU A 427 -23.63 2.07 -18.48
CA LEU A 427 -23.59 1.95 -17.03
C LEU A 427 -23.12 0.56 -16.59
N LEU A 428 -23.70 -0.49 -17.18
CA LEU A 428 -23.37 -1.86 -16.82
C LEU A 428 -21.91 -2.22 -17.13
N ASP A 429 -21.41 -1.73 -18.27
CA ASP A 429 -20.09 -2.12 -18.80
C ASP A 429 -18.94 -1.23 -18.31
N ASN A 430 -19.16 0.08 -18.20
CA ASN A 430 -18.06 1.05 -18.07
C ASN A 430 -18.06 1.87 -16.76
N ILE A 431 -19.19 1.96 -16.04
CA ILE A 431 -19.25 2.75 -14.81
C ILE A 431 -19.08 1.84 -13.61
N THR A 432 -17.89 1.87 -13.02
CA THR A 432 -17.49 1.04 -11.88
C THR A 432 -17.51 1.79 -10.55
N THR A 433 -18.04 3.02 -10.53
CA THR A 433 -18.12 3.85 -9.31
C THR A 433 -18.72 3.08 -8.14
N VAL A 434 -18.07 3.19 -7.00
CA VAL A 434 -18.51 2.62 -5.73
C VAL A 434 -18.69 3.70 -4.68
N TYR A 435 -19.55 3.40 -3.70
CA TYR A 435 -19.65 4.12 -2.44
C TYR A 435 -19.14 3.19 -1.35
N GLN A 436 -18.01 3.52 -0.75
CA GLN A 436 -17.51 2.81 0.40
C GLN A 436 -17.94 3.54 1.66
N ILE A 437 -18.81 2.89 2.43
CA ILE A 437 -19.30 3.39 3.71
C ILE A 437 -18.51 2.70 4.83
N VAL A 438 -17.99 3.49 5.76
CA VAL A 438 -17.26 3.00 6.94
C VAL A 438 -17.81 3.73 8.17
N VAL A 439 -18.34 2.98 9.12
CA VAL A 439 -18.86 3.54 10.38
C VAL A 439 -17.90 3.21 11.51
N LEU A 440 -17.37 4.25 12.13
CA LEU A 440 -16.37 4.16 13.19
C LEU A 440 -16.91 4.76 14.49
N GLU A 441 -16.62 4.09 15.60
CA GLU A 441 -16.82 4.62 16.95
C GLU A 441 -15.48 5.11 17.50
N HIS A 442 -15.42 6.35 17.95
CA HIS A 442 -14.22 6.86 18.61
C HIS A 442 -14.12 6.32 20.04
N LYS A 443 -13.02 5.64 20.35
CA LYS A 443 -12.84 4.86 21.60
C LYS A 443 -12.94 5.66 22.89
N ILE A 444 -12.61 6.94 22.85
CA ILE A 444 -12.60 7.79 24.06
C ILE A 444 -13.91 8.55 24.20
N THR A 445 -14.41 9.15 23.10
CA THR A 445 -15.57 10.05 23.16
C THR A 445 -16.88 9.35 22.87
N ASN A 446 -16.85 8.11 22.39
CA ASN A 446 -18.01 7.33 21.93
C ASN A 446 -18.80 8.00 20.81
N VAL A 447 -18.25 9.02 20.17
CA VAL A 447 -18.81 9.66 18.98
C VAL A 447 -18.77 8.68 17.81
N ILE A 448 -19.84 8.65 17.03
CA ILE A 448 -19.93 7.80 15.84
C ILE A 448 -19.66 8.66 14.61
N TYR A 449 -18.77 8.19 13.77
CA TYR A 449 -18.44 8.79 12.51
C TYR A 449 -18.84 7.88 11.35
N LEU A 450 -19.63 8.39 10.43
CA LEU A 450 -19.90 7.77 9.14
C LEU A 450 -18.99 8.42 8.10
N PHE A 451 -18.16 7.64 7.46
CA PHE A 451 -17.30 8.07 6.36
C PHE A 451 -17.77 7.45 5.05
N ALA A 452 -17.91 8.26 4.02
CA ALA A 452 -18.21 7.81 2.67
C ALA A 452 -17.07 8.21 1.75
N ASN A 453 -16.36 7.21 1.22
CA ASN A 453 -15.29 7.37 0.25
C ASN A 453 -15.79 6.98 -1.14
N THR A 454 -15.52 7.80 -2.14
CA THR A 454 -15.99 7.56 -3.51
C THR A 454 -15.02 8.09 -4.56
N HIS A 455 -15.16 7.56 -5.79
CA HIS A 455 -14.52 8.08 -6.99
C HIS A 455 -15.57 8.16 -8.10
N PHE A 456 -16.02 9.39 -8.44
CA PHE A 456 -17.07 9.62 -9.43
C PHE A 456 -16.56 9.41 -10.85
N TYR A 457 -17.51 9.37 -11.78
CA TYR A 457 -17.24 9.11 -13.18
C TYR A 457 -16.38 10.22 -13.81
N TYR A 458 -15.26 9.82 -14.40
CA TYR A 458 -14.16 10.71 -14.80
C TYR A 458 -14.39 11.53 -16.07
N HIS A 459 -15.30 11.08 -16.98
CA HIS A 459 -15.42 11.69 -18.30
C HIS A 459 -15.86 13.17 -18.22
N PRO A 460 -15.20 14.11 -18.93
CA PRO A 460 -15.53 15.55 -18.87
C PRO A 460 -17.02 15.82 -19.12
N PHE A 461 -17.61 15.19 -20.14
CA PHE A 461 -19.04 15.31 -20.46
C PHE A 461 -19.95 14.39 -19.64
N GLY A 462 -19.47 13.82 -18.56
CA GLY A 462 -20.23 12.96 -17.66
C GLY A 462 -20.99 13.71 -16.56
N GLY A 463 -21.26 15.01 -16.67
CA GLY A 463 -21.94 15.80 -15.65
C GLY A 463 -23.28 15.21 -15.20
N HIS A 464 -24.12 14.77 -16.12
CA HIS A 464 -25.39 14.10 -15.84
C HIS A 464 -25.20 12.79 -15.01
N VAL A 465 -24.12 12.05 -15.23
CA VAL A 465 -23.79 10.84 -14.45
C VAL A 465 -23.42 11.24 -13.02
N ARG A 466 -22.58 12.26 -12.88
CA ARG A 466 -22.11 12.73 -11.57
C ARG A 466 -23.24 13.32 -10.72
N ILE A 467 -24.23 13.98 -11.34
CA ILE A 467 -25.44 14.43 -10.61
C ILE A 467 -26.23 13.24 -10.06
N LEU A 468 -26.43 12.17 -10.86
CA LEU A 468 -27.06 10.93 -10.39
C LEU A 468 -26.25 10.29 -9.26
N GLN A 469 -24.93 10.24 -9.39
CA GLN A 469 -24.04 9.68 -8.37
C GLN A 469 -24.14 10.48 -7.06
N ALA A 470 -24.16 11.82 -7.13
CA ALA A 470 -24.34 12.68 -5.97
C ALA A 470 -25.69 12.43 -5.28
N LYS A 471 -26.77 12.36 -6.05
CA LYS A 471 -28.12 12.11 -5.52
C LYS A 471 -28.20 10.78 -4.77
N LEU A 472 -27.74 9.70 -5.39
CA LEU A 472 -27.82 8.36 -4.81
C LEU A 472 -26.92 8.22 -3.57
N LEU A 473 -25.74 8.85 -3.57
CA LEU A 473 -24.86 8.88 -2.42
C LEU A 473 -25.49 9.57 -1.23
N MET A 474 -26.12 10.75 -1.45
CA MET A 474 -26.78 11.49 -0.37
C MET A 474 -27.98 10.73 0.20
N ASP A 475 -28.78 10.09 -0.64
CA ASP A 475 -29.91 9.26 -0.19
C ASP A 475 -29.42 8.03 0.60
N LEU A 476 -28.31 7.44 0.18
CA LEU A 476 -27.68 6.33 0.91
C LEU A 476 -27.23 6.80 2.30
N ILE A 477 -26.53 7.91 2.38
CA ILE A 477 -26.08 8.49 3.65
C ILE A 477 -27.26 8.80 4.56
N GLU A 478 -28.37 9.35 4.03
CA GLU A 478 -29.57 9.60 4.82
C GLU A 478 -30.14 8.28 5.41
N LYS A 479 -30.21 7.21 4.62
CA LYS A 479 -30.64 5.89 5.12
C LYS A 479 -29.76 5.42 6.28
N TYR A 480 -28.44 5.56 6.14
CA TYR A 480 -27.49 5.20 7.22
C TYR A 480 -27.67 6.08 8.45
N LEU A 481 -27.72 7.39 8.30
CA LEU A 481 -27.92 8.31 9.43
C LEU A 481 -29.21 8.03 10.18
N LYS A 482 -30.32 7.80 9.48
CA LYS A 482 -31.60 7.42 10.10
C LYS A 482 -31.48 6.14 10.92
N ARG A 483 -30.83 5.12 10.39
CA ARG A 483 -30.61 3.84 11.09
C ARG A 483 -29.70 4.03 12.30
N LEU A 484 -28.57 4.72 12.14
CA LEU A 484 -27.62 4.96 13.22
C LEU A 484 -28.25 5.79 14.35
N ARG A 485 -29.05 6.81 14.04
CA ARG A 485 -29.79 7.61 15.03
C ARG A 485 -30.77 6.73 15.84
N SER A 486 -31.42 5.75 15.18
CA SER A 486 -32.32 4.83 15.87
C SER A 486 -31.56 3.85 16.77
N SER A 487 -30.39 3.39 16.33
CA SER A 487 -29.57 2.40 17.07
C SER A 487 -28.76 3.04 18.21
N PHE A 488 -28.36 4.30 18.07
CA PHE A 488 -27.44 5.01 18.97
C PHE A 488 -28.00 6.37 19.38
N SER A 489 -29.25 6.40 19.91
CA SER A 489 -30.05 7.62 20.16
C SER A 489 -29.40 8.67 21.07
N TYR A 490 -28.47 8.27 21.95
CA TYR A 490 -27.81 9.18 22.91
C TYR A 490 -26.40 9.60 22.49
N ARG A 491 -25.94 9.20 21.30
CA ARG A 491 -24.59 9.49 20.82
C ARG A 491 -24.62 10.60 19.78
N ASP A 492 -23.54 11.35 19.73
CA ASP A 492 -23.29 12.27 18.62
C ASP A 492 -22.85 11.46 17.40
N ILE A 493 -23.43 11.78 16.25
CA ILE A 493 -23.15 11.12 14.98
C ILE A 493 -22.83 12.18 13.94
N PHE A 494 -21.69 12.06 13.28
CA PHE A 494 -21.24 12.94 12.21
C PHE A 494 -20.98 12.14 10.94
N ALA A 495 -21.37 12.68 9.79
CA ALA A 495 -21.13 12.05 8.50
C ALA A 495 -20.20 12.91 7.64
N PHE A 496 -19.16 12.30 7.10
CA PHE A 496 -18.20 12.91 6.19
C PHE A 496 -18.21 12.19 4.85
N ILE A 497 -18.10 12.96 3.77
CA ILE A 497 -17.96 12.45 2.41
C ILE A 497 -16.65 12.99 1.86
N PHE A 498 -15.83 12.15 1.29
CA PHE A 498 -14.57 12.56 0.67
C PHE A 498 -14.23 11.68 -0.53
N GLY A 499 -13.38 12.18 -1.38
CA GLY A 499 -12.92 11.45 -2.56
C GLY A 499 -12.64 12.36 -3.75
N ASP A 500 -12.42 11.70 -4.88
CA ASP A 500 -12.35 12.32 -6.19
C ASP A 500 -13.74 12.32 -6.83
N PHE A 501 -14.34 13.50 -6.90
CA PHE A 501 -15.68 13.68 -7.47
C PHE A 501 -15.65 13.95 -8.97
N ASN A 502 -14.48 14.13 -9.56
CA ASN A 502 -14.34 14.49 -10.97
C ASN A 502 -15.23 15.70 -11.38
N THR A 503 -15.52 16.58 -10.43
CA THR A 503 -16.39 17.74 -10.59
C THR A 503 -15.65 19.02 -10.27
N LEU A 504 -15.79 20.03 -11.12
CA LEU A 504 -15.28 21.36 -10.85
C LEU A 504 -16.14 22.09 -9.80
N ALA A 505 -15.58 23.16 -9.24
CA ALA A 505 -16.23 23.98 -8.24
C ALA A 505 -17.61 24.55 -8.65
N ILE A 506 -17.81 24.75 -9.95
CA ILE A 506 -19.06 25.30 -10.52
C ILE A 506 -19.97 24.24 -11.13
N SER A 507 -19.77 22.95 -10.80
CA SER A 507 -20.56 21.85 -11.35
C SER A 507 -21.92 21.69 -10.66
N ASP A 508 -22.87 21.13 -11.38
CA ASP A 508 -24.22 20.84 -10.86
C ASP A 508 -24.22 19.76 -9.77
N ALA A 509 -23.33 18.77 -9.87
CA ALA A 509 -23.17 17.76 -8.83
C ALA A 509 -22.70 18.36 -7.50
N ARG A 510 -21.75 19.32 -7.53
CA ARG A 510 -21.34 20.06 -6.32
C ARG A 510 -22.48 20.97 -5.82
N THR A 511 -23.21 21.64 -6.71
CA THR A 511 -24.38 22.44 -6.34
C THR A 511 -25.43 21.60 -5.61
N LEU A 512 -25.67 20.37 -6.06
CA LEU A 512 -26.58 19.47 -5.35
C LEU A 512 -26.10 19.18 -3.93
N PHE A 513 -24.80 18.92 -3.70
CA PHE A 513 -24.27 18.74 -2.34
C PHE A 513 -24.45 20.00 -1.48
N THR A 514 -24.11 21.18 -1.98
CA THR A 514 -24.02 22.39 -1.17
C THR A 514 -25.36 23.15 -1.05
N GLU A 515 -26.17 23.17 -2.11
CA GLU A 515 -27.46 23.89 -2.12
C GLU A 515 -28.65 22.95 -1.89
N GLY A 516 -28.47 21.66 -2.13
CA GLY A 516 -29.49 20.67 -1.87
C GLY A 516 -30.52 20.47 -2.97
N ILE A 517 -30.43 21.22 -4.07
CA ILE A 517 -31.41 21.17 -5.15
C ILE A 517 -30.76 21.33 -6.53
N ILE A 518 -31.26 20.59 -7.50
CA ILE A 518 -30.93 20.74 -8.92
C ILE A 518 -32.21 20.64 -9.74
N ASN A 519 -32.32 21.49 -10.73
CA ASN A 519 -33.48 21.56 -11.63
C ASN A 519 -33.21 20.77 -12.93
N SER A 520 -34.27 20.25 -13.53
CA SER A 520 -34.23 19.48 -14.80
C SER A 520 -33.73 20.29 -16.00
N ASN A 521 -33.68 21.61 -15.91
CA ASN A 521 -33.17 22.52 -16.95
C ASN A 521 -31.73 22.96 -16.72
N SER A 522 -31.03 22.39 -15.73
CA SER A 522 -29.63 22.68 -15.47
C SER A 522 -28.73 22.26 -16.65
N SER A 523 -27.65 23.03 -16.86
CA SER A 523 -26.83 22.92 -18.07
C SER A 523 -26.10 21.57 -18.22
N GLU A 524 -25.71 20.95 -17.13
CA GLU A 524 -24.98 19.66 -17.19
C GLU A 524 -25.88 18.50 -17.63
N TRP A 525 -27.22 18.59 -17.54
CA TRP A 525 -28.10 17.55 -18.12
C TRP A 525 -27.96 17.45 -19.64
N ILE A 526 -27.59 18.53 -20.31
CA ILE A 526 -27.34 18.55 -21.76
C ILE A 526 -26.20 17.60 -22.14
N HIS A 527 -25.24 17.38 -21.24
CA HIS A 527 -24.17 16.43 -21.44
C HIS A 527 -24.68 15.02 -21.76
N SER A 528 -25.87 14.65 -21.28
CA SER A 528 -26.49 13.35 -21.62
C SER A 528 -26.76 13.18 -23.13
N ALA A 529 -27.11 14.26 -23.82
CA ALA A 529 -27.36 14.25 -25.26
C ALA A 529 -26.09 14.23 -26.10
N LEU A 530 -25.00 14.76 -25.55
CA LEU A 530 -23.72 14.93 -26.23
C LEU A 530 -22.77 13.77 -25.95
N PHE A 531 -23.01 13.02 -24.87
CA PHE A 531 -22.16 11.95 -24.43
C PHE A 531 -22.30 10.74 -25.38
N LYS A 532 -21.17 10.34 -26.00
CA LYS A 532 -21.10 9.15 -26.84
C LYS A 532 -20.76 7.92 -26.01
N TYR A 533 -21.73 7.07 -25.77
CA TYR A 533 -21.53 5.82 -25.03
C TYR A 533 -20.75 4.81 -25.88
N LYS A 534 -19.56 4.39 -25.40
CA LYS A 534 -18.77 3.33 -26.08
C LYS A 534 -19.52 2.00 -25.95
N LYS A 535 -19.83 1.36 -27.10
CA LYS A 535 -20.34 -0.02 -27.12
C LYS A 535 -19.18 -1.00 -26.93
N LYS A 536 -19.47 -2.15 -26.31
CA LYS A 536 -18.51 -3.25 -26.16
C LYS A 536 -18.04 -3.73 -27.54
N LYS A 537 -16.72 -3.90 -27.73
CA LYS A 537 -16.15 -4.54 -28.92
C LYS A 537 -16.75 -5.96 -29.08
N GLY A 538 -17.55 -6.21 -30.10
CA GLY A 538 -18.12 -7.54 -30.39
C GLY A 538 -19.32 -7.54 -31.31
N LEU A 539 -19.94 -6.41 -31.59
CA LEU A 539 -20.91 -6.23 -32.67
C LEU A 539 -20.26 -5.31 -33.69
N GLU A 540 -20.16 -5.78 -34.93
CA GLU A 540 -19.60 -5.04 -36.06
C GLU A 540 -20.11 -3.60 -36.05
N VAL A 541 -19.23 -2.68 -35.86
CA VAL A 541 -19.48 -1.26 -36.08
C VAL A 541 -18.38 -0.78 -37.00
N ASP A 542 -18.85 -0.23 -38.14
CA ASP A 542 -18.04 0.39 -39.16
C ASP A 542 -16.90 1.23 -38.55
N ASN A 543 -15.72 1.05 -39.14
CA ASN A 543 -14.49 1.80 -38.85
C ASN A 543 -14.67 3.29 -39.16
N GLU A 544 -15.42 4.01 -38.34
CA GLU A 544 -15.20 5.43 -38.18
C GLU A 544 -14.39 5.62 -36.91
N ASN A 545 -13.17 6.11 -37.09
CA ASN A 545 -12.31 6.66 -36.06
C ASN A 545 -13.10 7.73 -35.31
N VAL A 546 -13.82 7.33 -34.27
CA VAL A 546 -14.36 8.26 -33.28
C VAL A 546 -13.21 8.55 -32.33
N GLU A 547 -12.27 9.39 -32.77
CA GLU A 547 -11.46 10.18 -31.88
C GLU A 547 -12.45 10.86 -30.93
N ASN A 548 -12.33 10.60 -29.65
CA ASN A 548 -13.00 11.40 -28.63
C ASN A 548 -12.40 12.80 -28.79
N ASP A 549 -13.10 13.65 -29.49
CA ASP A 549 -12.77 15.06 -29.56
C ASP A 549 -13.08 15.66 -28.19
N ASP A 550 -12.09 15.54 -27.28
CA ASP A 550 -12.12 16.14 -25.95
C ASP A 550 -12.21 17.68 -26.04
N ASN A 551 -12.12 18.22 -27.28
CA ASN A 551 -12.17 19.63 -27.64
C ASN A 551 -13.46 20.05 -28.36
N ALA A 552 -14.54 19.27 -28.33
CA ALA A 552 -15.81 19.70 -28.90
C ALA A 552 -16.33 20.96 -28.17
N HIS A 553 -15.96 22.11 -28.71
CA HIS A 553 -16.50 23.40 -28.27
C HIS A 553 -17.95 23.46 -28.69
N PHE A 554 -18.87 23.42 -27.70
CA PHE A 554 -20.29 23.64 -27.94
C PHE A 554 -20.54 25.11 -28.25
N THR A 555 -20.99 25.39 -29.44
CA THR A 555 -21.48 26.76 -29.77
C THR A 555 -22.75 27.05 -28.98
N GLU A 556 -22.96 28.30 -28.61
CA GLU A 556 -24.19 28.73 -27.88
C GLU A 556 -25.48 28.30 -28.59
N ASP A 557 -25.46 28.20 -29.91
CA ASP A 557 -26.63 27.79 -30.71
C ASP A 557 -26.93 26.30 -30.57
N VAL A 558 -25.89 25.42 -30.47
CA VAL A 558 -26.09 24.02 -30.15
C VAL A 558 -26.66 23.84 -28.76
N LEU A 559 -26.15 24.58 -27.77
CA LEU A 559 -26.65 24.54 -26.41
C LEU A 559 -28.11 25.08 -26.30
N LYS A 560 -28.50 26.11 -27.08
CA LYS A 560 -29.87 26.62 -27.13
C LYS A 560 -30.86 25.58 -27.66
N ASN A 561 -30.51 24.90 -28.74
CA ASN A 561 -31.38 23.88 -29.34
C ASN A 561 -31.63 22.68 -28.42
N PHE A 562 -30.63 22.28 -27.63
CA PHE A 562 -30.78 21.20 -26.64
C PHE A 562 -31.51 21.62 -25.36
N LYS A 563 -31.41 22.90 -24.95
CA LYS A 563 -32.14 23.44 -23.78
C LYS A 563 -33.68 23.37 -23.91
N LEU A 564 -34.18 23.24 -25.12
CA LEU A 564 -35.63 23.08 -25.38
C LEU A 564 -36.11 21.64 -25.14
N GLN A 565 -35.20 20.69 -24.98
CA GLN A 565 -35.54 19.29 -24.70
C GLN A 565 -35.31 19.01 -23.20
N ASN A 566 -36.27 18.39 -22.55
CA ASN A 566 -36.15 18.01 -21.13
C ASN A 566 -35.32 16.75 -20.98
N PHE A 567 -34.00 16.89 -20.90
CA PHE A 567 -33.06 15.80 -20.61
C PHE A 567 -32.85 15.53 -19.13
N GLY A 568 -33.19 16.47 -18.27
CA GLY A 568 -32.84 16.46 -16.86
C GLY A 568 -33.91 15.86 -15.94
N PHE A 569 -33.54 15.83 -14.68
CA PHE A 569 -34.36 15.48 -13.55
C PHE A 569 -34.33 16.62 -12.52
N ASP A 570 -35.43 16.85 -11.82
CA ASP A 570 -35.45 17.69 -10.64
C ASP A 570 -35.07 16.84 -9.44
N PHE A 571 -33.97 17.19 -8.78
CA PHE A 571 -33.50 16.51 -7.59
C PHE A 571 -33.44 17.44 -6.39
N GLN A 572 -33.91 16.91 -5.27
CA GLN A 572 -33.75 17.51 -3.95
C GLN A 572 -33.16 16.45 -3.00
N ILE A 573 -32.21 16.87 -2.17
CA ILE A 573 -31.69 16.09 -1.06
C ILE A 573 -32.14 16.70 0.27
N LYS A 574 -32.25 15.89 1.31
CA LYS A 574 -32.73 16.32 2.61
C LYS A 574 -31.69 17.12 3.37
N ASN A 575 -30.47 16.58 3.43
CA ASN A 575 -29.35 17.16 4.14
C ASN A 575 -28.37 17.76 3.13
N LYS A 576 -27.89 18.97 3.41
CA LYS A 576 -26.85 19.61 2.60
C LYS A 576 -25.46 19.22 3.10
N CYS A 577 -24.44 19.59 2.35
CA CYS A 577 -23.06 19.40 2.73
C CYS A 577 -22.34 20.72 2.89
N ILE A 578 -21.49 20.78 3.90
CA ILE A 578 -20.53 21.86 4.11
C ILE A 578 -19.22 21.43 3.46
N ASP A 579 -18.76 22.18 2.47
CA ASP A 579 -17.45 21.99 1.86
C ASP A 579 -16.38 22.52 2.82
N LEU A 580 -15.65 21.63 3.47
CA LEU A 580 -14.67 21.98 4.50
C LEU A 580 -13.36 22.59 3.94
N LEU A 581 -13.26 22.68 2.62
CA LEU A 581 -12.14 23.32 1.90
C LEU A 581 -12.52 24.69 1.30
N ASP A 582 -13.73 25.17 1.54
CA ASP A 582 -14.16 26.50 1.07
C ASP A 582 -13.47 27.61 1.90
N ILE A 583 -12.76 28.53 1.22
CA ILE A 583 -12.06 29.64 1.88
C ILE A 583 -12.98 30.63 2.61
N HIS A 584 -14.25 30.68 2.25
CA HIS A 584 -15.25 31.52 2.88
C HIS A 584 -16.12 30.76 3.89
N LEU A 585 -15.62 29.64 4.39
CA LEU A 585 -16.36 28.74 5.28
C LEU A 585 -16.89 29.45 6.52
N ASP A 586 -16.09 30.29 7.17
CA ASP A 586 -16.46 31.06 8.35
C ASP A 586 -17.45 32.23 8.04
N LYS A 587 -17.47 32.73 6.81
CA LYS A 587 -18.44 33.75 6.37
C LYS A 587 -19.78 33.15 6.00
N LYS A 588 -19.79 31.92 5.48
CA LYS A 588 -20.98 31.19 5.05
C LYS A 588 -21.72 30.51 6.20
N HIS A 589 -20.99 30.06 7.21
CA HIS A 589 -21.50 29.27 8.32
C HIS A 589 -21.11 29.88 9.66
N LYS A 590 -22.09 30.43 10.40
CA LYS A 590 -21.86 31.14 11.68
C LYS A 590 -21.23 30.25 12.79
N ASN A 591 -21.48 28.94 12.74
CA ASN A 591 -20.99 27.99 13.69
C ASN A 591 -19.61 27.40 13.31
N ILE A 592 -18.95 27.93 12.27
CA ILE A 592 -17.64 27.51 11.83
C ILE A 592 -16.63 28.63 12.05
N GLN A 593 -15.54 28.30 12.70
CA GLN A 593 -14.43 29.19 12.98
C GLN A 593 -13.16 28.70 12.33
N ILE A 594 -12.54 29.54 11.50
CA ILE A 594 -11.21 29.29 10.95
C ILE A 594 -10.20 29.95 11.87
N ARG A 595 -9.13 29.26 12.19
CA ARG A 595 -8.07 29.78 13.06
C ARG A 595 -7.41 31.01 12.44
N ASP A 596 -7.03 31.99 13.27
CA ASP A 596 -6.49 33.28 12.79
C ASP A 596 -5.25 33.12 11.91
N LYS A 597 -4.34 32.21 12.25
CA LYS A 597 -3.18 31.90 11.40
C LYS A 597 -3.56 31.39 10.00
N GLU A 598 -4.65 30.64 9.91
CA GLU A 598 -5.16 30.15 8.64
C GLU A 598 -5.87 31.26 7.86
N LYS A 599 -6.54 32.19 8.55
CA LYS A 599 -7.12 33.41 7.94
C LYS A 599 -6.05 34.29 7.30
N GLU A 600 -4.90 34.49 7.96
CA GLU A 600 -3.76 35.22 7.40
C GLU A 600 -3.20 34.56 6.13
N ARG A 601 -3.16 33.24 6.10
CA ARG A 601 -2.75 32.48 4.90
C ARG A 601 -3.73 32.63 3.74
N ILE A 602 -5.04 32.60 4.03
CA ILE A 602 -6.09 32.82 3.05
C ILE A 602 -6.02 34.24 2.48
N GLY A 603 -5.90 35.25 3.36
CA GLY A 603 -5.85 36.66 2.95
C GLY A 603 -4.65 36.99 2.06
N ASN A 604 -3.51 36.32 2.24
CA ASN A 604 -2.34 36.49 1.38
C ASN A 604 -2.52 35.87 -0.03
N SER A 605 -3.46 34.93 -0.21
CA SER A 605 -3.79 34.35 -1.52
C SER A 605 -4.65 35.27 -2.38
N ASP A 606 -5.50 36.12 -1.77
CA ASP A 606 -6.35 37.10 -2.48
C ASP A 606 -5.53 38.17 -3.22
N SER A 607 -4.30 38.45 -2.77
CA SER A 607 -3.42 39.46 -3.40
C SER A 607 -2.89 39.06 -4.78
N LYS A 608 -3.08 37.81 -5.21
CA LYS A 608 -2.60 37.27 -6.50
C LYS A 608 -3.68 37.08 -7.57
N GLY A 609 -4.91 37.59 -7.36
CA GLY A 609 -5.95 37.60 -8.39
C GLY A 609 -6.62 36.26 -8.65
N PHE A 610 -6.50 35.28 -7.76
CA PHE A 610 -7.25 34.04 -7.84
C PHE A 610 -8.71 34.29 -7.48
N ASN A 611 -9.62 33.73 -8.28
CA ASN A 611 -11.04 33.70 -7.99
C ASN A 611 -11.26 33.18 -6.56
N SER A 612 -11.73 34.03 -5.68
CA SER A 612 -11.75 33.91 -4.22
C SER A 612 -12.68 32.82 -3.65
N MET A 613 -13.05 31.80 -4.43
CA MET A 613 -14.03 30.79 -4.01
C MET A 613 -13.44 29.52 -3.39
N LEU A 614 -12.17 29.20 -3.63
CA LEU A 614 -11.65 27.88 -3.30
C LEU A 614 -10.24 27.94 -2.71
N TYR A 615 -10.01 27.08 -1.74
CA TYR A 615 -8.74 26.92 -1.06
C TYR A 615 -7.64 26.35 -1.96
N TYR A 616 -8.04 25.49 -2.89
CA TYR A 616 -7.15 24.82 -3.81
C TYR A 616 -7.37 25.34 -5.22
N PRO A 617 -6.37 25.95 -5.86
CA PRO A 617 -6.46 26.33 -7.26
C PRO A 617 -6.61 25.09 -8.14
N PHE A 618 -6.02 23.98 -7.71
CA PHE A 618 -6.18 22.65 -8.30
C PHE A 618 -5.94 21.57 -7.26
N THR A 619 -6.54 20.40 -7.45
CA THR A 619 -6.19 19.14 -6.78
C THR A 619 -5.69 18.10 -7.78
N ASN A 620 -6.03 18.26 -9.07
CA ASN A 620 -5.47 17.50 -10.19
C ASN A 620 -4.79 18.46 -11.17
N LYS A 621 -3.59 18.09 -11.67
CA LYS A 621 -2.85 18.88 -12.65
C LYS A 621 -2.05 17.99 -13.59
N VAL A 622 -2.51 17.95 -14.83
CA VAL A 622 -1.86 17.28 -15.97
C VAL A 622 -1.54 18.31 -17.07
N ASP A 623 -0.89 17.91 -18.15
CA ASP A 623 -0.41 18.82 -19.19
C ASP A 623 -1.49 19.75 -19.78
N ARG A 624 -2.73 19.27 -19.90
CA ARG A 624 -3.83 20.01 -20.54
C ARG A 624 -4.98 20.35 -19.60
N PHE A 625 -4.86 20.00 -18.32
CA PHE A 625 -5.93 20.22 -17.34
C PHE A 625 -5.36 20.61 -15.99
N SER A 626 -6.02 21.56 -15.35
CA SER A 626 -5.77 21.95 -13.96
C SER A 626 -7.11 22.30 -13.31
N GLY A 627 -7.45 21.65 -12.20
CA GLY A 627 -8.71 21.92 -11.53
C GLY A 627 -8.85 21.20 -10.19
N GLN A 628 -9.77 21.71 -9.36
CA GLN A 628 -10.15 21.05 -8.12
C GLN A 628 -11.19 19.98 -8.43
N LEU A 629 -10.86 18.73 -8.15
CA LEU A 629 -11.71 17.55 -8.35
C LEU A 629 -11.99 16.79 -7.06
N ASP A 630 -11.13 17.00 -6.04
CA ASP A 630 -11.19 16.32 -4.75
C ASP A 630 -11.81 17.24 -3.70
N TYR A 631 -12.65 16.67 -2.84
CA TYR A 631 -13.37 17.41 -1.82
C TYR A 631 -13.48 16.63 -0.50
N ILE A 632 -13.70 17.35 0.60
CA ILE A 632 -14.07 16.83 1.91
C ILE A 632 -15.30 17.57 2.39
N TYR A 633 -16.41 16.87 2.49
CA TYR A 633 -17.70 17.41 2.92
C TYR A 633 -18.09 16.90 4.31
N LEU A 634 -18.71 17.77 5.11
CA LEU A 634 -19.46 17.39 6.29
C LEU A 634 -20.96 17.47 5.96
N VAL A 635 -21.70 16.43 6.26
CA VAL A 635 -23.17 16.42 6.06
C VAL A 635 -23.85 17.21 7.17
N GLU A 636 -24.58 18.24 6.80
CA GLU A 636 -25.32 19.13 7.72
C GLU A 636 -26.76 18.63 7.86
N GLU A 637 -27.06 17.99 8.99
CA GLU A 637 -28.44 17.63 9.35
C GLU A 637 -29.19 18.83 9.91
N ALA A 638 -30.50 18.82 9.84
CA ALA A 638 -31.34 19.90 10.40
C ALA A 638 -31.03 20.15 11.88
N GLY A 639 -30.77 21.42 12.25
CA GLY A 639 -30.40 21.85 13.59
C GLY A 639 -28.95 21.48 13.99
N PHE A 640 -28.10 21.10 13.04
CA PHE A 640 -26.68 20.84 13.30
C PHE A 640 -26.00 22.11 13.87
N SER A 641 -26.13 23.24 13.19
CA SER A 641 -25.53 24.53 13.56
C SER A 641 -26.01 25.08 14.90
N ASP A 642 -27.21 24.67 15.36
CA ASP A 642 -27.70 25.05 16.69
C ASP A 642 -27.04 24.24 17.83
N LYS A 643 -26.50 23.07 17.51
CA LYS A 643 -25.97 22.11 18.50
C LYS A 643 -24.45 22.09 18.55
N PHE A 644 -23.78 22.38 17.44
CA PHE A 644 -22.35 22.15 17.29
C PHE A 644 -21.63 23.34 16.68
N ASN A 645 -20.42 23.60 17.20
CA ASN A 645 -19.42 24.46 16.60
C ASN A 645 -18.31 23.63 15.99
N ILE A 646 -17.81 24.05 14.83
CA ILE A 646 -16.68 23.46 14.13
C ILE A 646 -15.51 24.44 14.16
N PHE A 647 -14.34 23.93 14.54
CA PHE A 647 -13.09 24.68 14.46
C PHE A 647 -12.20 24.03 13.41
N LEU A 648 -11.90 24.73 12.33
CA LEU A 648 -10.87 24.33 11.38
C LEU A 648 -9.51 24.71 11.98
N ASN A 649 -8.85 23.72 12.56
CA ASN A 649 -7.57 23.89 13.25
C ASN A 649 -6.41 24.03 12.27
N ASN A 650 -6.42 23.25 11.20
CA ASN A 650 -5.38 23.20 10.18
C ASN A 650 -5.91 22.52 8.91
N PHE A 651 -5.19 22.69 7.81
CA PHE A 651 -5.43 21.99 6.56
C PHE A 651 -4.10 21.77 5.83
N LEU A 652 -4.06 20.79 4.92
CA LEU A 652 -2.92 20.62 4.03
C LEU A 652 -2.85 21.83 3.09
N PRO A 653 -1.75 22.61 3.09
CA PRO A 653 -1.64 23.77 2.20
C PRO A 653 -1.77 23.39 0.73
N TYR A 654 -2.41 24.24 -0.06
CA TYR A 654 -2.43 24.10 -1.51
C TYR A 654 -1.01 24.30 -2.10
N ILE A 655 -0.85 23.88 -3.35
CA ILE A 655 0.37 24.08 -4.14
C ILE A 655 0.01 25.04 -5.26
N ASP A 656 0.81 26.08 -5.46
CA ASP A 656 0.67 26.96 -6.61
C ASP A 656 1.50 26.42 -7.81
N GLU A 657 1.16 26.90 -9.00
CA GLU A 657 1.84 26.46 -10.24
C GLU A 657 3.34 26.82 -10.25
N ALA A 658 3.72 27.93 -9.61
CA ALA A 658 5.11 28.36 -9.52
C ALA A 658 5.96 27.37 -8.70
N THR A 659 5.36 26.76 -7.69
CA THR A 659 6.00 25.74 -6.85
C THR A 659 6.34 24.46 -7.63
N LEU A 660 5.55 24.11 -8.66
CA LEU A 660 5.77 22.94 -9.51
C LEU A 660 6.82 23.17 -10.62
N SER A 661 7.31 24.42 -10.77
CA SER A 661 8.35 24.72 -11.78
C SER A 661 9.63 23.92 -11.51
N PRO A 662 10.35 23.39 -12.56
CA PRO A 662 10.12 23.61 -13.98
C PRO A 662 9.17 22.60 -14.65
N ILE A 663 8.78 21.50 -14.00
CA ILE A 663 8.00 20.42 -14.63
C ILE A 663 6.56 20.88 -14.88
N ASN A 664 6.01 21.67 -13.96
CA ASN A 664 4.70 22.31 -14.00
C ASN A 664 3.49 21.37 -14.17
N THR A 665 3.68 20.06 -13.98
CA THR A 665 2.64 19.03 -14.03
C THR A 665 2.87 17.95 -12.96
N LEU A 666 1.87 17.14 -12.74
CA LEU A 666 1.88 15.96 -11.91
C LEU A 666 1.46 14.73 -12.75
N PRO A 667 1.91 13.51 -12.43
CA PRO A 667 2.95 13.20 -11.45
C PRO A 667 4.32 13.76 -11.83
N SER A 668 5.27 13.74 -10.90
CA SER A 668 6.61 14.25 -11.10
C SER A 668 7.66 13.37 -10.41
N PRO A 669 8.96 13.58 -10.63
CA PRO A 669 9.99 12.90 -9.85
C PRO A 669 9.88 13.11 -8.32
N GLN A 670 9.14 14.14 -7.89
CA GLN A 670 8.99 14.49 -6.48
C GLN A 670 7.63 14.07 -5.90
N TYR A 671 6.63 13.73 -6.74
CA TYR A 671 5.26 13.44 -6.30
C TYR A 671 4.60 12.30 -7.09
N PRO A 672 3.91 11.34 -6.41
CA PRO A 672 3.55 10.06 -7.01
C PRO A 672 2.30 10.06 -7.89
N SER A 673 1.44 11.09 -7.80
CA SER A 673 0.13 11.13 -8.44
C SER A 673 -0.07 12.43 -9.20
N ASP A 674 -0.98 12.43 -10.15
CA ASP A 674 -1.50 13.61 -10.84
C ASP A 674 -2.51 14.41 -9.97
N HIS A 675 -2.95 13.82 -8.87
CA HIS A 675 -3.68 14.51 -7.80
C HIS A 675 -2.76 14.83 -6.63
N ILE A 676 -3.02 15.94 -5.94
CA ILE A 676 -2.42 16.23 -4.63
C ILE A 676 -3.31 15.68 -3.51
N SER A 677 -2.69 15.16 -2.45
CA SER A 677 -3.43 14.84 -1.23
C SER A 677 -4.06 16.11 -0.65
N ILE A 678 -5.30 16.05 -0.22
CA ILE A 678 -5.95 17.14 0.50
C ILE A 678 -6.36 16.66 1.90
N GLY A 679 -6.37 17.57 2.86
CA GLY A 679 -6.67 17.17 4.23
C GLY A 679 -7.01 18.32 5.15
N ILE A 680 -7.79 18.01 6.17
CA ILE A 680 -8.26 18.91 7.20
C ILE A 680 -7.96 18.37 8.59
N ASP A 681 -7.85 19.28 9.52
CA ASP A 681 -7.76 19.02 10.95
C ASP A 681 -8.83 19.87 11.64
N ILE A 682 -9.85 19.23 12.14
CA ILE A 682 -11.01 19.90 12.75
C ILE A 682 -11.24 19.46 14.19
N SER A 683 -11.92 20.31 14.94
CA SER A 683 -12.51 19.97 16.23
C SER A 683 -13.99 20.30 16.20
N ILE A 684 -14.83 19.44 16.76
CA ILE A 684 -16.27 19.62 16.87
C ILE A 684 -16.62 19.70 18.35
N THR A 685 -17.28 20.79 18.77
CA THR A 685 -17.73 20.98 20.16
C THR A 685 -19.24 21.21 20.20
N LYS A 686 -19.88 20.84 21.33
CA LYS A 686 -21.27 21.21 21.59
C LYS A 686 -21.35 22.70 21.91
N ASN A 687 -22.41 23.31 21.46
CA ASN A 687 -22.73 24.67 21.91
C ASN A 687 -23.03 24.63 23.40
N GLU A 688 -22.48 25.55 24.17
CA GLU A 688 -22.89 25.79 25.55
C GLU A 688 -24.28 26.41 25.50
N ASN A 689 -25.30 25.71 26.02
CA ASN A 689 -26.67 26.21 26.18
C ASN A 689 -26.71 27.22 27.31
#